data_25057c21d84d3e809ebcd153075b93a9
#
_entry.id   25057c21d84d3e809ebcd153075b93a9
#
_cell.length_a   1.000
_cell.length_b   1.000
_cell.length_c   1.000
_cell.angle_alpha   90.00
_cell.angle_beta   90.00
_cell.angle_gamma   90.00
#
_symmetry.space_group_name_H-M   'P 1'
#
loop_
_entity.id
_entity.type
_entity.pdbx_description
1 polymer ?
#
loop_
_entity_poly.entity_id
_entity_poly.type
_entity_poly.pdbx_seq_one_letter_code
_entity_poly.pdbx_strand_id
1 'polypeptide(L)'
;LHAQNATGSLLGEVQDASGARVKAASITVTDKGSGVTRQVRADSRGEFRLPDLLPGNYHIVVSAKGFAEASSDVTVLVSNVRDVLVTLRPAQIQQTVNVKAEPSSITTQELDTTNAVNGGVVSGKDLETIPLAARSFANIAYMVPGTEPVEPSDPTKARITAVSTGGSSGLNNQLTVDGADNSDDYIGGFLQNFSPDVIREFAFQTSQQNADVGRTTAGAVVISTRSGTNEWHGDFAVFERAAALNARFPIENPAPEPKQPFSRQNYVGTIGGPIVKDKLWVFTGFEMVNEHASINYSPASLTQFNALNQLAQEGLIPNTTSIDVPPYVRVPFQDYLGMIRFDWAQSQHSQWFVRYGLDNYTTNNGLVQQGTLPSTGATEHSNYQNGVISNTFAFSPSWVGNFTFGTSYLHGTATRNGYLGFALAFPFSSTSKTISGFETYGDNQFVTPITAFPVVRNQEKYQIRYDVSGSIGRHAPKFGVDFIHEPVLSGAFPGQAETTYILTENPTFYLTNPDQLTVELNCLPPFDGANCQTTSTPAGNGSFSQNVQRLGLYAMDTWRVTPELTINYGLRWDTTFGLFQASGVNQFYNPGVQTISGLQVPLATGVPHDYRKAFAPRLGIAYNPDRIEDLVIRAGIGLYYNDLAQNGWATAFQAVNTPSAFQPCNQPGDPGCLPGAANGGQGNVIDPNYHTPYALHVTGGVQYQFKRNWILSADYVHEQGVHGYRRYDYTAGYTLFSPLFAQDMATQQANVPNIALFKSDNRSSYNAMLLRVQGNVSHRFNLTATYTLSSAKTWGCVLGELWDYVNGVCNPLNPFGPGDYGPSGEDVTSRFTLAGIVYIPGGFQVTTLIQAETARPITLTTPVDVNGLGDPSNDRAVINGVQTNLDQFRGTPYIQVDLRVTRPFKVGERWQIMPFVEFFNLFNRNNPGANYVTNIAALPTPVNNLFNATALCPTPACNVPITNPNQLLVPAGALGDFFGPGTTVGIPFAAQLGVRVTF
;
A
#
# COMPACT_ATOMS: atom_id res chain seq x y z
N LEU A 1 14.79 -19.46 -10.55
CA LEU A 1 13.69 -19.34 -11.49
C LEU A 1 12.40 -19.15 -10.76
N HIS A 2 12.05 -17.90 -10.60
CA HIS A 2 10.92 -17.57 -9.77
C HIS A 2 9.95 -16.80 -10.62
N ALA A 3 8.91 -17.50 -10.97
CA ALA A 3 7.74 -16.87 -11.52
C ALA A 3 7.06 -16.04 -10.44
N GLN A 4 6.38 -14.99 -10.83
CA GLN A 4 5.27 -14.45 -10.06
C GLN A 4 4.09 -15.41 -9.95
N ASN A 5 4.22 -16.61 -10.48
CA ASN A 5 3.38 -17.70 -10.08
C ASN A 5 3.67 -17.98 -8.61
N ALA A 6 2.62 -18.22 -7.83
CA ALA A 6 2.74 -18.58 -6.43
C ALA A 6 3.39 -19.97 -6.27
N THR A 7 4.52 -20.20 -6.95
CA THR A 7 5.28 -21.44 -7.03
C THR A 7 6.73 -21.24 -6.63
N GLY A 8 7.40 -22.32 -6.27
CA GLY A 8 8.84 -22.39 -6.08
C GLY A 8 9.48 -23.41 -7.02
N SER A 9 10.75 -23.69 -6.83
CA SER A 9 11.51 -24.66 -7.64
C SER A 9 12.45 -25.48 -6.78
N LEU A 10 12.77 -26.68 -7.23
CA LEU A 10 13.74 -27.56 -6.63
C LEU A 10 14.93 -27.74 -7.59
N LEU A 11 16.12 -27.46 -7.09
CA LEU A 11 17.39 -27.76 -7.73
C LEU A 11 18.10 -28.78 -6.86
N GLY A 12 18.82 -29.73 -7.45
CA GLY A 12 19.58 -30.65 -6.65
C GLY A 12 20.71 -31.35 -7.39
N GLU A 13 21.59 -31.93 -6.61
CA GLU A 13 22.73 -32.68 -7.06
C GLU A 13 22.74 -34.06 -6.43
N VAL A 14 23.09 -35.07 -7.22
CA VAL A 14 23.24 -36.44 -6.76
C VAL A 14 24.70 -36.86 -6.82
N GLN A 15 25.29 -37.22 -5.69
CA GLN A 15 26.67 -37.69 -5.58
C GLN A 15 26.75 -39.02 -4.85
N ASP A 16 27.86 -39.71 -4.98
CA ASP A 16 28.17 -40.87 -4.15
C ASP A 16 28.93 -40.48 -2.85
N ALA A 17 29.22 -41.45 -2.02
CA ALA A 17 29.94 -41.22 -0.75
C ALA A 17 31.37 -40.67 -0.90
N SER A 18 31.95 -40.68 -2.10
CA SER A 18 33.25 -40.09 -2.42
C SER A 18 33.13 -38.65 -2.96
N GLY A 19 31.92 -38.17 -3.16
CA GLY A 19 31.65 -36.88 -3.80
C GLY A 19 31.56 -36.95 -5.33
N ALA A 20 31.68 -38.17 -5.94
CA ALA A 20 31.57 -38.29 -7.38
C ALA A 20 30.10 -38.19 -7.84
N ARG A 21 29.84 -37.45 -8.90
CA ARG A 21 28.51 -37.17 -9.44
C ARG A 21 27.84 -38.42 -10.02
N VAL A 22 26.59 -38.70 -9.64
CA VAL A 22 25.80 -39.85 -10.11
C VAL A 22 24.86 -39.40 -11.22
N LYS A 23 25.20 -39.74 -12.47
CA LYS A 23 24.38 -39.43 -13.64
C LYS A 23 23.15 -40.35 -13.76
N ALA A 24 22.10 -39.79 -14.39
CA ALA A 24 20.87 -40.55 -14.74
C ALA A 24 20.15 -41.16 -13.51
N ALA A 25 20.41 -40.70 -12.30
CA ALA A 25 19.62 -41.06 -11.15
C ALA A 25 18.14 -40.67 -11.38
N SER A 26 17.21 -41.50 -10.91
CA SER A 26 15.77 -41.21 -10.94
C SER A 26 15.39 -40.49 -9.66
N ILE A 27 14.77 -39.32 -9.78
CA ILE A 27 14.31 -38.51 -8.66
C ILE A 27 12.80 -38.46 -8.70
N THR A 28 12.16 -38.92 -7.64
CA THR A 28 10.72 -38.86 -7.42
C THR A 28 10.43 -37.87 -6.29
N VAL A 29 9.62 -36.86 -6.56
CA VAL A 29 9.27 -35.76 -5.63
C VAL A 29 7.77 -35.84 -5.39
N THR A 30 7.36 -36.09 -4.15
CA THR A 30 5.95 -36.26 -3.73
C THR A 30 5.56 -35.18 -2.75
N ASP A 31 4.52 -34.45 -3.05
CA ASP A 31 3.91 -33.49 -2.09
C ASP A 31 3.28 -34.30 -0.94
N LYS A 32 3.71 -34.05 0.27
CA LYS A 32 3.24 -34.77 1.48
C LYS A 32 1.78 -34.49 1.81
N GLY A 33 1.26 -33.31 1.42
CA GLY A 33 -0.14 -32.95 1.66
C GLY A 33 -1.10 -33.63 0.70
N SER A 34 -0.84 -33.49 -0.59
CA SER A 34 -1.73 -33.99 -1.66
C SER A 34 -1.38 -35.37 -2.17
N GLY A 35 -0.17 -35.89 -1.93
CA GLY A 35 0.32 -37.14 -2.52
C GLY A 35 0.72 -37.01 -4.01
N VAL A 36 0.60 -35.83 -4.61
CA VAL A 36 0.95 -35.61 -6.01
C VAL A 36 2.44 -35.78 -6.23
N THR A 37 2.79 -36.56 -7.25
CA THR A 37 4.17 -36.99 -7.53
C THR A 37 4.64 -36.46 -8.88
N ARG A 38 5.87 -35.92 -8.91
CA ARG A 38 6.61 -35.57 -10.13
C ARG A 38 7.92 -36.33 -10.19
N GLN A 39 8.35 -36.67 -11.40
CA GLN A 39 9.60 -37.39 -11.64
C GLN A 39 10.51 -36.64 -12.59
N VAL A 40 11.81 -36.67 -12.29
CA VAL A 40 12.88 -36.10 -13.13
C VAL A 40 14.11 -37.03 -13.08
N ARG A 41 15.00 -36.94 -14.04
CA ARG A 41 16.29 -37.63 -14.04
C ARG A 41 17.44 -36.65 -13.93
N ALA A 42 18.45 -37.01 -13.16
CA ALA A 42 19.70 -36.29 -13.10
C ALA A 42 20.40 -36.31 -14.48
N ASP A 43 21.02 -35.21 -14.82
CA ASP A 43 21.79 -35.04 -16.05
C ASP A 43 23.14 -35.76 -16.01
N SER A 44 23.98 -35.57 -17.01
CA SER A 44 25.33 -36.17 -17.09
C SER A 44 26.27 -35.77 -15.95
N ARG A 45 25.91 -34.69 -15.21
CA ARG A 45 26.67 -34.15 -14.07
C ARG A 45 26.05 -34.51 -12.73
N GLY A 46 24.97 -35.31 -12.73
CA GLY A 46 24.22 -35.60 -11.53
C GLY A 46 23.31 -34.49 -11.04
N GLU A 47 23.09 -33.44 -11.83
CA GLU A 47 22.22 -32.34 -11.49
C GLU A 47 20.77 -32.61 -11.93
N PHE A 48 19.79 -32.18 -11.15
CA PHE A 48 18.37 -32.25 -11.51
C PHE A 48 17.66 -30.97 -11.14
N ARG A 49 16.56 -30.66 -11.85
CA ARG A 49 15.74 -29.48 -11.60
C ARG A 49 14.27 -29.76 -11.83
N LEU A 50 13.44 -29.27 -10.93
CA LEU A 50 11.97 -29.29 -11.00
C LEU A 50 11.45 -27.87 -10.82
N PRO A 51 11.08 -27.19 -11.92
CA PRO A 51 10.45 -25.88 -11.86
C PRO A 51 8.98 -25.97 -11.48
N ASP A 52 8.41 -24.83 -11.04
CA ASP A 52 6.98 -24.60 -10.83
C ASP A 52 6.31 -25.65 -9.93
N LEU A 53 6.86 -25.83 -8.73
CA LEU A 53 6.26 -26.59 -7.65
C LEU A 53 5.39 -25.66 -6.78
N LEU A 54 4.21 -26.13 -6.38
CA LEU A 54 3.43 -25.38 -5.38
C LEU A 54 4.22 -25.32 -4.06
N PRO A 55 4.15 -24.23 -3.30
CA PRO A 55 4.78 -24.17 -1.98
C PRO A 55 4.27 -25.30 -1.10
N GLY A 56 5.16 -25.98 -0.38
CA GLY A 56 4.78 -27.10 0.47
C GLY A 56 5.95 -27.99 0.88
N ASN A 57 5.61 -29.05 1.62
CA ASN A 57 6.56 -30.06 2.09
C ASN A 57 6.56 -31.26 1.14
N TYR A 58 7.72 -31.55 0.62
CA TYR A 58 7.92 -32.63 -0.36
C TYR A 58 8.80 -33.73 0.21
N HIS A 59 8.45 -34.97 -0.14
CA HIS A 59 9.29 -36.16 0.09
C HIS A 59 10.01 -36.49 -1.21
N ILE A 60 11.35 -36.43 -1.18
CA ILE A 60 12.20 -36.74 -2.32
C ILE A 60 12.79 -38.12 -2.16
N VAL A 61 12.65 -38.95 -3.17
CA VAL A 61 13.26 -40.29 -3.26
C VAL A 61 14.20 -40.32 -4.47
N VAL A 62 15.46 -40.66 -4.24
CA VAL A 62 16.49 -40.76 -5.29
C VAL A 62 16.98 -42.19 -5.40
N SER A 63 16.90 -42.74 -6.60
CA SER A 63 17.37 -44.10 -6.91
C SER A 63 18.33 -44.11 -8.10
N ALA A 64 19.39 -44.91 -8.03
CA ALA A 64 20.35 -45.10 -9.12
C ALA A 64 20.85 -46.55 -9.11
N LYS A 65 21.19 -47.08 -10.30
CA LYS A 65 21.66 -48.43 -10.45
C LYS A 65 22.97 -48.66 -9.68
N GLY A 66 22.99 -49.60 -8.76
CA GLY A 66 24.16 -49.95 -7.94
C GLY A 66 24.24 -49.21 -6.61
N PHE A 67 23.27 -48.33 -6.31
CA PHE A 67 23.18 -47.61 -5.05
C PHE A 67 21.93 -48.00 -4.25
N ALA A 68 21.97 -47.81 -2.97
CA ALA A 68 20.80 -47.83 -2.08
C ALA A 68 19.97 -46.59 -2.35
N GLU A 69 18.66 -46.71 -2.22
CA GLU A 69 17.73 -45.61 -2.29
C GLU A 69 17.98 -44.59 -1.15
N ALA A 70 17.99 -43.31 -1.49
CA ALA A 70 18.07 -42.23 -0.51
C ALA A 70 16.80 -41.41 -0.54
N SER A 71 16.32 -40.98 0.64
CA SER A 71 15.15 -40.14 0.76
C SER A 71 15.45 -38.91 1.63
N SER A 72 14.76 -37.81 1.33
CA SER A 72 14.87 -36.54 2.07
C SER A 72 13.53 -35.81 2.06
N ASP A 73 13.20 -35.14 3.14
CA ASP A 73 12.08 -34.20 3.20
C ASP A 73 12.59 -32.79 2.99
N VAL A 74 11.93 -32.04 2.12
CA VAL A 74 12.30 -30.65 1.79
C VAL A 74 11.08 -29.76 1.75
N THR A 75 11.25 -28.50 2.12
CA THR A 75 10.22 -27.47 1.98
C THR A 75 10.53 -26.60 0.77
N VAL A 76 9.56 -26.44 -0.12
CA VAL A 76 9.61 -25.50 -1.25
C VAL A 76 8.78 -24.29 -0.87
N LEU A 77 9.39 -23.11 -0.94
CA LEU A 77 8.76 -21.84 -0.63
C LEU A 77 8.35 -21.11 -1.90
N VAL A 78 7.37 -20.20 -1.79
CA VAL A 78 6.96 -19.34 -2.89
C VAL A 78 8.13 -18.43 -3.33
N SER A 79 8.27 -18.27 -4.64
CA SER A 79 9.32 -17.44 -5.24
C SER A 79 10.76 -17.82 -4.80
N ASN A 80 11.02 -19.08 -4.46
CA ASN A 80 12.32 -19.55 -3.98
C ASN A 80 12.80 -20.78 -4.76
N VAL A 81 14.13 -20.96 -4.93
CA VAL A 81 14.77 -22.20 -5.39
C VAL A 81 15.38 -22.92 -4.20
N ARG A 82 14.88 -24.11 -3.94
CA ARG A 82 15.45 -25.01 -2.92
C ARG A 82 16.58 -25.81 -3.53
N ASP A 83 17.79 -25.68 -3.01
CA ASP A 83 18.92 -26.53 -3.39
C ASP A 83 19.02 -27.74 -2.46
N VAL A 84 19.26 -28.94 -3.04
CA VAL A 84 19.30 -30.21 -2.30
C VAL A 84 20.49 -31.04 -2.76
N LEU A 85 21.37 -31.38 -1.84
CA LEU A 85 22.46 -32.33 -2.09
C LEU A 85 22.07 -33.73 -1.56
N VAL A 86 21.99 -34.70 -2.49
CA VAL A 86 21.67 -36.07 -2.14
C VAL A 86 22.91 -36.99 -2.32
N THR A 87 23.36 -37.59 -1.22
CA THR A 87 24.49 -38.52 -1.24
C THR A 87 24.01 -39.95 -1.23
N LEU A 88 24.26 -40.72 -2.32
CA LEU A 88 23.92 -42.11 -2.45
C LEU A 88 25.03 -42.99 -1.89
N ARG A 89 24.66 -44.11 -1.26
CA ARG A 89 25.58 -45.14 -0.72
C ARG A 89 25.47 -46.43 -1.53
N PRO A 90 26.53 -47.23 -1.63
CA PRO A 90 26.45 -48.53 -2.30
C PRO A 90 25.32 -49.44 -1.77
N ALA A 91 24.69 -50.23 -2.63
CA ALA A 91 23.46 -51.01 -2.34
C ALA A 91 23.55 -52.02 -1.18
N GLN A 92 24.75 -52.28 -0.68
CA GLN A 92 24.97 -53.24 0.45
C GLN A 92 24.72 -52.65 1.84
N ILE A 93 24.39 -51.34 1.95
CA ILE A 93 24.17 -50.66 3.22
C ILE A 93 22.77 -50.05 3.18
N GLN A 94 21.76 -50.76 3.72
CA GLN A 94 20.45 -50.19 3.97
C GLN A 94 20.51 -49.19 5.12
N GLN A 95 20.54 -47.91 4.84
CA GLN A 95 20.29 -46.84 5.80
C GLN A 95 19.46 -45.75 5.13
N THR A 96 18.27 -45.47 5.66
CA THR A 96 17.48 -44.29 5.30
C THR A 96 18.19 -43.07 5.87
N VAL A 97 18.69 -42.19 5.01
CA VAL A 97 19.24 -40.90 5.43
C VAL A 97 18.07 -39.94 5.50
N ASN A 98 17.46 -39.81 6.66
CA ASN A 98 16.45 -38.81 6.92
C ASN A 98 17.11 -37.44 7.15
N VAL A 99 17.16 -36.60 6.17
CA VAL A 99 17.43 -35.17 6.34
C VAL A 99 16.10 -34.53 6.71
N LYS A 100 15.86 -34.32 7.99
CA LYS A 100 14.71 -33.54 8.46
C LYS A 100 14.94 -32.07 8.11
N ALA A 101 14.27 -31.58 7.09
CA ALA A 101 14.03 -30.16 6.94
C ALA A 101 12.90 -29.80 7.89
N GLU A 102 13.16 -28.99 8.90
CA GLU A 102 12.10 -28.42 9.73
C GLU A 102 11.31 -27.42 8.87
N PRO A 103 9.99 -27.26 9.07
CA PRO A 103 9.22 -26.28 8.33
C PRO A 103 9.82 -24.90 8.60
N SER A 104 10.19 -24.21 7.54
CA SER A 104 10.71 -22.84 7.62
C SER A 104 9.66 -21.93 8.23
N SER A 105 10.05 -21.19 9.24
CA SER A 105 9.33 -20.03 9.74
C SER A 105 9.96 -18.75 9.14
N ILE A 106 9.36 -17.61 9.36
CA ILE A 106 9.89 -16.27 9.01
C ILE A 106 11.36 -16.11 9.40
N THR A 107 11.75 -16.88 10.38
CA THR A 107 13.03 -16.87 11.02
C THR A 107 14.01 -17.87 10.43
N THR A 108 13.63 -18.58 9.35
CA THR A 108 14.50 -19.60 8.74
C THR A 108 14.40 -19.57 7.23
N GLN A 109 14.94 -18.51 6.61
CA GLN A 109 15.31 -18.59 5.20
C GLN A 109 16.63 -19.37 5.10
N GLU A 110 16.68 -20.22 4.10
CA GLU A 110 17.93 -20.89 3.76
C GLU A 110 18.76 -20.01 2.81
N LEU A 111 20.04 -20.33 2.74
CA LEU A 111 20.98 -19.67 1.85
C LEU A 111 20.56 -19.87 0.39
N ASP A 112 20.27 -18.80 -0.35
CA ASP A 112 19.95 -18.88 -1.79
C ASP A 112 21.23 -18.63 -2.59
N THR A 113 21.75 -19.69 -3.22
CA THR A 113 22.98 -19.69 -4.02
C THR A 113 22.71 -19.35 -5.49
N THR A 114 21.45 -19.14 -5.87
CA THR A 114 21.07 -19.07 -7.30
C THR A 114 20.51 -17.72 -7.71
N ASN A 115 20.21 -16.85 -6.75
CA ASN A 115 19.43 -15.64 -7.03
C ASN A 115 20.02 -14.38 -6.40
N ALA A 116 19.88 -13.25 -7.10
CA ALA A 116 20.28 -11.93 -6.59
C ALA A 116 19.11 -11.13 -5.98
N VAL A 117 17.90 -11.69 -5.93
CA VAL A 117 16.71 -11.01 -5.40
C VAL A 117 16.85 -10.76 -3.91
N ASN A 118 16.61 -9.53 -3.47
CA ASN A 118 16.47 -9.18 -2.08
C ASN A 118 15.02 -9.30 -1.65
N GLY A 119 14.77 -9.78 -0.44
CA GLY A 119 13.42 -9.95 0.05
C GLY A 119 13.30 -10.91 1.21
N GLY A 120 12.10 -11.37 1.46
CA GLY A 120 11.78 -12.33 2.51
C GLY A 120 10.49 -13.08 2.25
N VAL A 121 10.35 -14.23 2.88
CA VAL A 121 9.15 -15.05 2.86
C VAL A 121 8.63 -15.21 4.28
N VAL A 122 7.32 -15.03 4.45
CA VAL A 122 6.59 -15.21 5.69
C VAL A 122 5.65 -16.41 5.54
N SER A 123 5.76 -17.40 6.40
CA SER A 123 4.91 -18.58 6.36
C SER A 123 3.53 -18.32 6.99
N GLY A 124 2.53 -19.12 6.60
CA GLY A 124 1.21 -19.08 7.23
C GLY A 124 1.26 -19.34 8.73
N LYS A 125 2.20 -20.16 9.20
CA LYS A 125 2.40 -20.42 10.63
C LYS A 125 2.87 -19.16 11.38
N ASP A 126 3.73 -18.37 10.78
CA ASP A 126 4.18 -17.10 11.38
C ASP A 126 3.02 -16.10 11.43
N LEU A 127 2.15 -16.10 10.39
CA LEU A 127 0.94 -15.29 10.36
C LEU A 127 -0.04 -15.62 11.49
N GLU A 128 -0.13 -16.89 11.86
CA GLU A 128 -0.99 -17.34 12.95
C GLU A 128 -0.43 -17.02 14.33
N THR A 129 0.88 -16.81 14.48
CA THR A 129 1.57 -16.72 15.77
C THR A 129 2.04 -15.32 16.13
N ILE A 130 2.33 -14.48 15.15
CA ILE A 130 2.78 -13.09 15.40
C ILE A 130 1.58 -12.22 15.78
N PRO A 131 1.72 -11.34 16.79
CA PRO A 131 0.66 -10.42 17.17
C PRO A 131 0.45 -9.38 16.06
N LEU A 132 -0.76 -9.31 15.52
CA LEU A 132 -1.16 -8.39 14.45
C LEU A 132 -2.36 -7.57 14.92
N ALA A 133 -2.15 -6.29 15.21
CA ALA A 133 -3.16 -5.43 15.82
C ALA A 133 -4.45 -5.31 14.99
N ALA A 134 -4.34 -5.24 13.67
CA ALA A 134 -5.48 -5.16 12.75
C ALA A 134 -5.75 -6.46 12.01
N ARG A 135 -4.91 -7.47 12.17
CA ARG A 135 -4.94 -8.72 11.39
C ARG A 135 -4.84 -8.50 9.87
N SER A 136 -4.25 -7.39 9.45
CA SER A 136 -3.94 -7.17 8.04
C SER A 136 -2.69 -7.96 7.65
N PHE A 137 -2.75 -8.70 6.55
CA PHE A 137 -1.58 -9.42 6.04
C PHE A 137 -0.46 -8.46 5.59
N ALA A 138 -0.78 -7.24 5.19
CA ALA A 138 0.20 -6.24 4.81
C ALA A 138 1.15 -5.86 5.97
N ASN A 139 0.67 -5.94 7.21
CA ASN A 139 1.49 -5.67 8.40
C ASN A 139 2.65 -6.66 8.59
N ILE A 140 2.62 -7.76 7.86
CA ILE A 140 3.64 -8.80 7.94
C ILE A 140 4.87 -8.44 7.10
N ALA A 141 4.68 -7.67 6.06
CA ALA A 141 5.77 -7.19 5.22
C ALA A 141 6.83 -6.42 6.03
N TYR A 142 6.45 -5.84 7.17
CA TYR A 142 7.35 -5.10 8.07
C TYR A 142 8.53 -5.90 8.60
N MET A 143 8.50 -7.21 8.50
CA MET A 143 9.59 -8.09 8.89
C MET A 143 10.62 -8.33 7.79
N VAL A 144 10.34 -7.84 6.58
CA VAL A 144 11.28 -7.89 5.46
C VAL A 144 12.14 -6.62 5.47
N PRO A 145 13.49 -6.71 5.39
CA PRO A 145 14.35 -5.54 5.36
C PRO A 145 14.02 -4.62 4.19
N GLY A 146 14.05 -3.31 4.42
CA GLY A 146 13.76 -2.30 3.39
C GLY A 146 12.28 -2.07 3.11
N THR A 147 11.39 -2.60 3.98
CA THR A 147 9.96 -2.30 3.94
C THR A 147 9.55 -1.43 5.11
N GLU A 148 8.51 -0.64 4.92
CA GLU A 148 7.94 0.25 5.92
C GLU A 148 6.42 0.23 5.86
N PRO A 149 5.72 0.36 7.01
CA PRO A 149 4.28 0.51 7.01
C PRO A 149 3.89 1.85 6.40
N VAL A 150 2.91 1.81 5.53
CA VAL A 150 2.22 3.00 5.05
C VAL A 150 0.74 2.79 5.32
N GLU A 151 0.11 3.75 5.97
CA GLU A 151 -1.34 3.70 6.16
C GLU A 151 -2.08 3.77 4.82
N PRO A 152 -3.38 3.45 4.82
CA PRO A 152 -4.15 3.46 3.61
C PRO A 152 -3.96 4.78 2.88
N SER A 153 -3.60 4.66 1.65
CA SER A 153 -3.40 5.80 0.76
C SER A 153 -4.68 6.58 0.49
N ASP A 154 -5.80 5.97 0.79
CA ASP A 154 -7.13 6.54 0.56
C ASP A 154 -8.02 6.22 1.77
N PRO A 155 -8.59 7.23 2.42
CA PRO A 155 -9.51 7.04 3.53
C PRO A 155 -10.76 6.24 3.17
N THR A 156 -11.14 6.18 1.88
CA THR A 156 -12.26 5.34 1.41
C THR A 156 -11.86 3.87 1.24
N LYS A 157 -10.60 3.51 1.45
CA LYS A 157 -10.09 2.15 1.38
C LYS A 157 -9.81 1.63 2.80
N ALA A 158 -10.86 1.49 3.58
CA ALA A 158 -10.75 1.18 5.00
C ALA A 158 -9.86 -0.05 5.24
N ARG A 159 -8.77 0.16 5.98
CA ARG A 159 -7.93 -0.89 6.60
C ARG A 159 -7.16 -1.80 5.65
N ILE A 160 -7.12 -1.52 4.35
CA ILE A 160 -6.18 -2.14 3.44
C ILE A 160 -4.91 -1.31 3.45
N THR A 161 -3.89 -1.80 4.12
CA THR A 161 -2.61 -1.09 4.23
C THR A 161 -1.76 -1.32 2.98
N ALA A 162 -0.95 -0.35 2.62
CA ALA A 162 0.13 -0.49 1.65
C ALA A 162 1.47 -0.73 2.37
N VAL A 163 2.48 -1.14 1.64
CA VAL A 163 3.84 -1.32 2.15
C VAL A 163 4.80 -0.50 1.32
N SER A 164 5.46 0.46 1.92
CA SER A 164 6.53 1.21 1.28
C SER A 164 7.75 0.32 1.04
N THR A 165 8.38 0.46 -0.10
CA THR A 165 9.62 -0.21 -0.47
C THR A 165 10.47 0.76 -1.26
N GLY A 166 11.77 0.79 -0.99
CA GLY A 166 12.68 1.69 -1.70
C GLY A 166 12.37 3.18 -1.47
N GLY A 167 11.77 3.53 -0.32
CA GLY A 167 11.33 4.91 -0.03
C GLY A 167 10.19 5.40 -0.92
N SER A 168 9.44 4.48 -1.56
CA SER A 168 8.26 4.79 -2.37
C SER A 168 6.98 4.74 -1.51
N SER A 169 5.89 5.29 -2.03
CA SER A 169 4.60 5.35 -1.34
C SER A 169 3.88 4.00 -1.14
N GLY A 170 4.48 2.90 -1.53
CA GLY A 170 3.85 1.57 -1.47
C GLY A 170 2.87 1.28 -2.62
N LEU A 171 2.52 2.27 -3.43
CA LEU A 171 1.64 2.13 -4.59
C LEU A 171 2.38 1.56 -5.80
N ASN A 172 3.69 1.62 -5.76
CA ASN A 172 4.59 1.23 -6.84
C ASN A 172 4.95 -0.25 -6.81
N ASN A 173 4.35 -1.02 -5.92
CA ASN A 173 4.58 -2.46 -5.81
C ASN A 173 3.64 -3.23 -6.75
N GLN A 174 4.15 -4.30 -7.34
CA GLN A 174 3.28 -5.30 -7.94
C GLN A 174 2.69 -6.22 -6.86
N LEU A 175 1.40 -6.50 -6.95
CA LEU A 175 0.66 -7.24 -5.94
C LEU A 175 -0.09 -8.40 -6.61
N THR A 176 0.27 -9.65 -6.26
CA THR A 176 -0.35 -10.84 -6.85
C THR A 176 -0.82 -11.82 -5.79
N VAL A 177 -1.94 -12.49 -6.05
CA VAL A 177 -2.47 -13.60 -5.23
C VAL A 177 -2.69 -14.81 -6.13
N ASP A 178 -2.00 -15.90 -5.85
CA ASP A 178 -1.99 -17.13 -6.65
C ASP A 178 -1.69 -16.88 -8.15
N GLY A 179 -0.82 -15.91 -8.44
CA GLY A 179 -0.39 -15.54 -9.78
C GLY A 179 -1.29 -14.56 -10.52
N ALA A 180 -2.46 -14.20 -9.97
CA ALA A 180 -3.33 -13.17 -10.52
C ALA A 180 -3.08 -11.81 -9.86
N ASP A 181 -3.27 -10.74 -10.64
CA ASP A 181 -3.13 -9.37 -10.20
C ASP A 181 -4.18 -9.00 -9.14
N ASN A 182 -3.72 -8.39 -8.05
CA ASN A 182 -4.53 -7.87 -6.95
C ASN A 182 -4.22 -6.39 -6.67
N SER A 183 -3.80 -5.66 -7.69
CA SER A 183 -3.49 -4.22 -7.59
C SER A 183 -4.75 -3.40 -7.78
N ASP A 184 -4.89 -2.34 -7.01
CA ASP A 184 -5.85 -1.28 -7.25
C ASP A 184 -5.23 -0.28 -8.25
N ASP A 185 -5.77 -0.22 -9.46
CA ASP A 185 -5.22 0.63 -10.52
C ASP A 185 -5.73 2.07 -10.44
N TYR A 186 -6.68 2.33 -9.57
CA TYR A 186 -7.15 3.69 -9.31
C TYR A 186 -6.31 4.38 -8.24
N ILE A 187 -6.23 3.77 -7.05
CA ILE A 187 -5.55 4.36 -5.87
C ILE A 187 -4.14 3.81 -5.71
N GLY A 188 -3.91 2.57 -6.15
CA GLY A 188 -2.70 1.79 -5.87
C GLY A 188 -2.81 0.95 -4.60
N GLY A 189 -1.78 0.14 -4.35
CA GLY A 189 -1.79 -0.82 -3.26
C GLY A 189 -2.67 -2.05 -3.56
N PHE A 190 -3.03 -2.80 -2.51
CA PHE A 190 -3.86 -4.00 -2.66
C PHE A 190 -5.31 -3.66 -3.01
N LEU A 191 -5.87 -4.38 -3.98
CA LEU A 191 -7.28 -4.24 -4.35
C LEU A 191 -8.18 -4.89 -3.29
N GLN A 192 -7.96 -6.17 -2.99
CA GLN A 192 -8.74 -6.98 -2.05
C GLN A 192 -7.89 -7.40 -0.86
N ASN A 193 -8.48 -7.38 0.33
CA ASN A 193 -7.89 -7.95 1.53
C ASN A 193 -8.20 -9.46 1.64
N PHE A 194 -7.38 -10.18 2.38
CA PHE A 194 -7.54 -11.61 2.67
C PHE A 194 -7.29 -11.85 4.15
N SER A 195 -8.06 -12.77 4.73
CA SER A 195 -7.76 -13.25 6.08
C SER A 195 -6.34 -13.85 6.12
N PRO A 196 -5.51 -13.51 7.11
CA PRO A 196 -4.19 -14.15 7.27
C PRO A 196 -4.26 -15.69 7.33
N ASP A 197 -5.38 -16.23 7.83
CA ASP A 197 -5.56 -17.67 8.01
C ASP A 197 -5.81 -18.45 6.71
N VAL A 198 -6.13 -17.77 5.60
CA VAL A 198 -6.20 -18.41 4.28
C VAL A 198 -4.90 -18.32 3.50
N ILE A 199 -3.92 -17.58 4.00
CA ILE A 199 -2.61 -17.41 3.36
C ILE A 199 -1.71 -18.57 3.75
N ARG A 200 -1.09 -19.21 2.77
CA ARG A 200 -0.06 -20.22 2.96
C ARG A 200 1.30 -19.60 3.16
N GLU A 201 1.65 -18.69 2.27
CA GLU A 201 2.91 -17.97 2.27
C GLU A 201 2.74 -16.58 1.64
N PHE A 202 3.54 -15.66 2.13
CA PHE A 202 3.63 -14.30 1.68
C PHE A 202 5.10 -14.00 1.38
N ALA A 203 5.44 -13.80 0.12
CA ALA A 203 6.78 -13.40 -0.28
C ALA A 203 6.79 -11.92 -0.66
N PHE A 204 7.78 -11.20 -0.16
CA PHE A 204 8.04 -9.82 -0.54
C PHE A 204 9.44 -9.72 -1.15
N GLN A 205 9.52 -9.29 -2.40
CA GLN A 205 10.75 -9.01 -3.12
C GLN A 205 10.96 -7.50 -3.15
N THR A 206 11.98 -7.02 -2.45
CA THR A 206 12.21 -5.58 -2.28
C THR A 206 13.04 -4.98 -3.41
N SER A 207 13.93 -5.75 -4.03
CA SER A 207 14.74 -5.29 -5.17
C SER A 207 15.28 -6.45 -5.99
N GLN A 208 15.76 -6.16 -7.18
CA GLN A 208 16.35 -7.13 -8.14
C GLN A 208 15.39 -8.25 -8.55
N GLN A 209 14.12 -7.91 -8.70
CA GLN A 209 13.13 -8.87 -9.19
C GLN A 209 13.50 -9.32 -10.62
N ASN A 210 13.23 -10.58 -10.91
CA ASN A 210 13.46 -11.19 -12.21
C ASN A 210 12.54 -10.62 -13.33
N ALA A 211 12.81 -10.89 -14.61
CA ALA A 211 12.08 -10.29 -15.73
C ALA A 211 10.59 -10.69 -15.82
N ASP A 212 10.17 -11.74 -15.14
CA ASP A 212 8.77 -12.14 -15.03
C ASP A 212 7.92 -11.26 -14.09
N VAL A 213 8.58 -10.41 -13.27
CA VAL A 213 7.95 -9.35 -12.46
C VAL A 213 7.76 -8.10 -13.33
N GLY A 214 6.55 -7.59 -13.43
CA GLY A 214 6.24 -6.33 -14.15
C GLY A 214 5.49 -5.36 -13.24
N ARG A 215 5.06 -4.25 -13.79
CA ARG A 215 4.22 -3.26 -13.14
C ARG A 215 4.71 -2.87 -11.73
N THR A 216 6.01 -2.67 -11.61
CA THR A 216 6.62 -2.18 -10.37
C THR A 216 7.81 -1.30 -10.68
N THR A 217 7.99 -0.23 -9.92
CA THR A 217 9.24 0.55 -9.82
C THR A 217 9.90 0.35 -8.45
N ALA A 218 9.29 -0.42 -7.57
CA ALA A 218 9.77 -0.67 -6.22
C ALA A 218 9.83 -2.17 -5.91
N GLY A 219 8.85 -2.73 -5.21
CA GLY A 219 8.82 -4.12 -4.78
C GLY A 219 7.76 -4.98 -5.48
N ALA A 220 7.77 -6.27 -5.17
CA ALA A 220 6.73 -7.20 -5.61
C ALA A 220 6.28 -8.08 -4.45
N VAL A 221 4.96 -8.19 -4.30
CA VAL A 221 4.32 -9.05 -3.31
C VAL A 221 3.68 -10.24 -4.01
N VAL A 222 4.01 -11.43 -3.56
CA VAL A 222 3.44 -12.68 -4.05
C VAL A 222 2.81 -13.44 -2.89
N ILE A 223 1.50 -13.59 -2.93
CA ILE A 223 0.74 -14.33 -1.94
C ILE A 223 0.32 -15.67 -2.55
N SER A 224 0.57 -16.74 -1.81
CA SER A 224 0.03 -18.08 -2.09
C SER A 224 -1.02 -18.44 -1.06
N THR A 225 -2.20 -18.88 -1.51
CA THR A 225 -3.27 -19.30 -0.59
C THR A 225 -3.15 -20.77 -0.21
N ARG A 226 -3.79 -21.14 0.91
CA ARG A 226 -3.85 -22.55 1.40
C ARG A 226 -4.69 -23.40 0.45
N SER A 227 -4.35 -24.66 0.39
CA SER A 227 -5.05 -25.72 -0.37
C SER A 227 -5.47 -26.87 0.54
N GLY A 228 -6.42 -27.67 0.09
CA GLY A 228 -6.78 -28.91 0.77
C GLY A 228 -5.67 -29.97 0.69
N THR A 229 -5.71 -30.94 1.57
CA THR A 229 -4.79 -32.08 1.62
C THR A 229 -5.57 -33.40 1.64
N ASN A 230 -4.86 -34.54 1.69
CA ASN A 230 -5.49 -35.88 1.79
C ASN A 230 -6.10 -36.18 3.17
N GLU A 231 -5.90 -35.29 4.12
CA GLU A 231 -6.51 -35.37 5.45
C GLU A 231 -7.36 -34.10 5.70
N TRP A 232 -8.50 -34.29 6.33
CA TRP A 232 -9.31 -33.15 6.76
C TRP A 232 -8.62 -32.42 7.92
N HIS A 233 -8.44 -31.13 7.76
CA HIS A 233 -7.85 -30.23 8.75
C HIS A 233 -8.54 -28.87 8.70
N GLY A 234 -8.48 -28.16 9.80
CA GLY A 234 -9.05 -26.83 9.88
C GLY A 234 -8.75 -26.17 11.20
N ASP A 235 -9.18 -24.92 11.28
CA ASP A 235 -9.10 -24.16 12.51
C ASP A 235 -10.33 -23.26 12.70
N PHE A 236 -10.60 -22.96 13.95
CA PHE A 236 -11.55 -21.95 14.37
C PHE A 236 -10.87 -21.04 15.38
N ALA A 237 -10.94 -19.74 15.19
CA ALA A 237 -10.37 -18.77 16.12
C ALA A 237 -11.34 -17.62 16.44
N VAL A 238 -11.29 -17.15 17.67
CA VAL A 238 -12.01 -15.98 18.15
C VAL A 238 -11.01 -15.03 18.79
N PHE A 239 -11.15 -13.76 18.46
CA PHE A 239 -10.36 -12.66 19.02
C PHE A 239 -11.34 -11.63 19.61
N GLU A 240 -11.07 -11.17 20.82
CA GLU A 240 -11.90 -10.21 21.54
C GLU A 240 -11.05 -9.07 22.09
N ARG A 241 -11.43 -7.85 21.79
CA ARG A 241 -10.84 -6.63 22.34
C ARG A 241 -11.93 -5.67 22.79
N ALA A 242 -11.77 -5.07 23.96
CA ALA A 242 -12.74 -4.17 24.55
C ALA A 242 -12.08 -2.92 25.14
N ALA A 243 -12.84 -1.84 25.27
CA ALA A 243 -12.35 -0.57 25.85
C ALA A 243 -11.68 -0.75 27.22
N ALA A 244 -12.17 -1.69 28.03
CA ALA A 244 -11.59 -1.98 29.35
C ALA A 244 -10.16 -2.51 29.28
N LEU A 245 -9.77 -3.13 28.15
CA LEU A 245 -8.46 -3.70 27.91
C LEU A 245 -7.52 -2.77 27.16
N ASN A 246 -7.97 -1.58 26.76
CA ASN A 246 -7.17 -0.60 26.02
C ASN A 246 -6.79 0.58 26.91
N ALA A 247 -5.66 1.20 26.66
CA ALA A 247 -5.41 2.57 27.08
C ALA A 247 -6.30 3.54 26.29
N ARG A 248 -6.36 4.81 26.70
CA ARG A 248 -7.04 5.84 25.93
C ARG A 248 -6.31 6.14 24.65
N PHE A 249 -7.06 6.39 23.58
CA PHE A 249 -6.48 6.99 22.38
C PHE A 249 -6.00 8.42 22.70
N PRO A 250 -4.95 8.91 22.03
CA PRO A 250 -4.45 10.27 22.26
C PRO A 250 -5.51 11.37 22.01
N ILE A 251 -6.49 11.07 21.16
CA ILE A 251 -7.62 11.97 20.82
C ILE A 251 -8.74 11.96 21.86
N GLU A 252 -8.80 10.96 22.75
CA GLU A 252 -9.82 10.89 23.78
C GLU A 252 -9.62 11.96 24.86
N ASN A 253 -10.73 12.44 25.42
CA ASN A 253 -10.68 13.32 26.58
C ASN A 253 -9.96 12.62 27.76
N PRO A 254 -9.12 13.35 28.49
CA PRO A 254 -8.39 12.78 29.64
C PRO A 254 -9.34 12.40 30.78
N ALA A 255 -8.85 11.57 31.70
CA ALA A 255 -9.57 11.33 32.95
C ALA A 255 -9.85 12.65 33.69
N PRO A 256 -11.03 12.82 34.36
CA PRO A 256 -11.98 11.78 34.78
C PRO A 256 -13.04 11.38 33.74
N GLU A 257 -13.07 11.96 32.55
CA GLU A 257 -14.04 11.62 31.54
C GLU A 257 -14.02 10.10 31.24
N PRO A 258 -15.17 9.46 30.95
CA PRO A 258 -15.23 8.03 30.65
C PRO A 258 -14.46 7.73 29.37
N LYS A 259 -13.87 6.53 29.29
CA LYS A 259 -13.31 6.03 28.02
C LYS A 259 -14.40 5.88 26.98
N GLN A 260 -14.03 6.12 25.71
CA GLN A 260 -14.94 5.92 24.61
C GLN A 260 -15.34 4.44 24.46
N PRO A 261 -16.61 4.17 24.12
CA PRO A 261 -17.04 2.81 23.81
C PRO A 261 -16.21 2.22 22.68
N PHE A 262 -15.69 1.03 22.92
CA PHE A 262 -14.95 0.27 21.93
C PHE A 262 -15.10 -1.23 22.18
N SER A 263 -15.40 -1.99 21.13
CA SER A 263 -15.30 -3.45 21.14
C SER A 263 -14.94 -3.91 19.74
N ARG A 264 -14.15 -4.99 19.64
CA ARG A 264 -13.80 -5.63 18.36
C ARG A 264 -13.77 -7.13 18.53
N GLN A 265 -14.53 -7.82 17.69
CA GLN A 265 -14.55 -9.27 17.58
C GLN A 265 -14.09 -9.68 16.19
N ASN A 266 -13.19 -10.67 16.12
CA ASN A 266 -12.90 -11.37 14.90
C ASN A 266 -13.26 -12.86 15.09
N TYR A 267 -14.02 -13.40 14.17
CA TYR A 267 -14.38 -14.82 14.10
C TYR A 267 -13.79 -15.39 12.82
N VAL A 268 -12.95 -16.39 12.97
CA VAL A 268 -12.22 -17.01 11.85
C VAL A 268 -12.53 -18.49 11.81
N GLY A 269 -12.76 -19.02 10.62
CA GLY A 269 -12.92 -20.46 10.42
C GLY A 269 -12.31 -20.90 9.11
N THR A 270 -11.50 -21.98 9.14
CA THR A 270 -10.96 -22.61 7.94
C THR A 270 -11.19 -24.11 7.96
N ILE A 271 -11.39 -24.69 6.79
CA ILE A 271 -11.47 -26.15 6.62
C ILE A 271 -10.95 -26.55 5.25
N GLY A 272 -10.16 -27.61 5.20
CA GLY A 272 -9.65 -28.20 3.97
C GLY A 272 -9.52 -29.71 4.06
N GLY A 273 -9.64 -30.37 2.91
CA GLY A 273 -9.54 -31.82 2.86
C GLY A 273 -9.81 -32.40 1.47
N PRO A 274 -9.82 -33.73 1.32
CA PRO A 274 -10.03 -34.37 0.04
C PRO A 274 -11.54 -34.52 -0.27
N ILE A 275 -11.95 -34.08 -1.46
CA ILE A 275 -13.22 -34.53 -2.06
C ILE A 275 -13.00 -35.95 -2.63
N VAL A 276 -11.87 -36.11 -3.34
CA VAL A 276 -11.38 -37.41 -3.81
C VAL A 276 -9.89 -37.48 -3.47
N LYS A 277 -9.49 -38.43 -2.60
CA LYS A 277 -8.08 -38.61 -2.21
C LYS A 277 -7.17 -38.71 -3.44
N ASP A 278 -6.00 -38.10 -3.34
CA ASP A 278 -4.95 -38.09 -4.36
C ASP A 278 -5.37 -37.43 -5.69
N LYS A 279 -6.56 -36.78 -5.73
CA LYS A 279 -7.10 -36.27 -6.99
C LYS A 279 -7.79 -34.91 -6.90
N LEU A 280 -8.66 -34.69 -5.94
CA LEU A 280 -9.46 -33.47 -5.84
C LEU A 280 -9.60 -33.04 -4.39
N TRP A 281 -9.17 -31.84 -4.11
CA TRP A 281 -9.19 -31.25 -2.77
C TRP A 281 -9.97 -29.95 -2.76
N VAL A 282 -10.46 -29.57 -1.59
CA VAL A 282 -11.11 -28.30 -1.32
C VAL A 282 -10.48 -27.65 -0.08
N PHE A 283 -10.36 -26.35 -0.10
CA PHE A 283 -10.05 -25.52 1.05
C PHE A 283 -10.97 -24.30 1.05
N THR A 284 -11.50 -23.96 2.21
CA THR A 284 -12.30 -22.74 2.39
C THR A 284 -11.94 -22.07 3.70
N GLY A 285 -12.03 -20.76 3.73
CA GLY A 285 -11.84 -19.95 4.92
C GLY A 285 -12.75 -18.74 4.92
N PHE A 286 -13.13 -18.33 6.11
CA PHE A 286 -13.99 -17.20 6.35
C PHE A 286 -13.50 -16.43 7.58
N GLU A 287 -13.51 -15.11 7.51
CA GLU A 287 -13.29 -14.23 8.65
C GLU A 287 -14.38 -13.15 8.67
N MET A 288 -14.93 -12.90 9.84
CA MET A 288 -15.84 -11.82 10.12
C MET A 288 -15.19 -10.88 11.13
N VAL A 289 -15.10 -9.63 10.80
CA VAL A 289 -14.69 -8.54 11.70
C VAL A 289 -15.91 -7.73 12.07
N ASN A 290 -16.14 -7.56 13.35
CA ASN A 290 -17.19 -6.70 13.89
C ASN A 290 -16.58 -5.76 14.91
N GLU A 291 -16.49 -4.47 14.56
CA GLU A 291 -15.91 -3.46 15.43
C GLU A 291 -16.94 -2.35 15.68
N HIS A 292 -17.10 -2.03 16.93
CA HIS A 292 -17.86 -0.89 17.40
C HIS A 292 -16.90 0.10 18.07
N ALA A 293 -16.52 1.09 17.31
CA ALA A 293 -15.65 2.16 17.76
C ALA A 293 -16.41 3.48 17.88
N SER A 294 -15.79 4.47 18.48
CA SER A 294 -16.35 5.82 18.59
C SER A 294 -15.25 6.86 18.69
N ILE A 295 -15.57 8.07 18.26
CA ILE A 295 -14.74 9.26 18.32
C ILE A 295 -15.46 10.28 19.19
N ASN A 296 -14.77 10.94 20.12
CA ASN A 296 -15.35 11.97 20.96
C ASN A 296 -14.95 13.38 20.50
N TYR A 297 -15.79 14.33 20.80
CA TYR A 297 -15.46 15.74 20.64
C TYR A 297 -14.53 16.22 21.75
N SER A 298 -13.71 17.21 21.45
CA SER A 298 -13.09 18.02 22.49
C SER A 298 -14.17 18.78 23.26
N PRO A 299 -13.97 19.11 24.55
CA PRO A 299 -14.94 19.92 25.31
C PRO A 299 -15.27 21.26 24.65
N ALA A 300 -14.27 21.84 23.97
CA ALA A 300 -14.45 23.07 23.22
C ALA A 300 -15.33 22.90 21.99
N SER A 301 -15.09 21.86 21.18
CA SER A 301 -15.91 21.55 20.00
C SER A 301 -17.35 21.25 20.43
N LEU A 302 -17.54 20.48 21.50
CA LEU A 302 -18.87 20.18 22.03
C LEU A 302 -19.64 21.45 22.46
N THR A 303 -18.94 22.42 23.06
CA THR A 303 -19.54 23.72 23.41
C THR A 303 -20.01 24.47 22.15
N GLN A 304 -19.21 24.48 21.12
CA GLN A 304 -19.55 25.16 19.85
C GLN A 304 -20.72 24.47 19.13
N PHE A 305 -20.71 23.13 19.07
CA PHE A 305 -21.80 22.39 18.43
C PHE A 305 -23.13 22.48 19.20
N ASN A 306 -23.09 22.55 20.53
CA ASN A 306 -24.31 22.84 21.33
C ASN A 306 -24.83 24.24 21.04
N ALA A 307 -23.95 25.23 20.91
CA ALA A 307 -24.33 26.58 20.52
C ALA A 307 -24.94 26.59 19.09
N LEU A 308 -24.35 25.83 18.16
CA LEU A 308 -24.88 25.70 16.80
C LEU A 308 -26.29 25.07 16.81
N ASN A 309 -26.51 24.04 17.62
CA ASN A 309 -27.82 23.43 17.78
C ASN A 309 -28.84 24.45 18.36
N GLN A 310 -28.43 25.27 19.31
CA GLN A 310 -29.30 26.34 19.86
C GLN A 310 -29.68 27.34 18.76
N LEU A 311 -28.72 27.80 17.95
CA LEU A 311 -28.98 28.68 16.81
C LEU A 311 -29.95 28.05 15.79
N ALA A 312 -29.85 26.75 15.58
CA ALA A 312 -30.80 26.03 14.72
C ALA A 312 -32.20 25.99 15.30
N GLN A 313 -32.33 25.73 16.62
CA GLN A 313 -33.62 25.76 17.34
C GLN A 313 -34.27 27.14 17.33
N GLU A 314 -33.48 28.17 17.33
CA GLU A 314 -33.91 29.56 17.18
C GLU A 314 -34.27 29.94 15.74
N GLY A 315 -34.11 29.01 14.78
CA GLY A 315 -34.42 29.22 13.37
C GLY A 315 -33.42 30.08 12.59
N LEU A 316 -32.22 30.25 13.12
CA LEU A 316 -31.17 31.08 12.49
C LEU A 316 -30.31 30.30 11.47
N ILE A 317 -30.39 28.97 11.46
CA ILE A 317 -29.69 28.13 10.50
C ILE A 317 -30.68 27.72 9.39
N PRO A 318 -30.34 27.92 8.10
CA PRO A 318 -31.22 27.60 6.99
C PRO A 318 -31.68 26.12 7.02
N ASN A 319 -32.94 25.90 6.74
CA ASN A 319 -33.55 24.55 6.59
C ASN A 319 -33.30 23.56 7.73
N THR A 320 -32.88 24.06 8.90
CA THR A 320 -32.47 23.20 10.05
C THR A 320 -33.18 23.68 11.32
N THR A 321 -33.90 22.80 11.96
CA THR A 321 -34.62 23.09 13.24
C THR A 321 -33.93 22.50 14.46
N SER A 322 -33.04 21.54 14.25
CA SER A 322 -32.20 20.95 15.30
C SER A 322 -31.02 20.23 14.68
N ILE A 323 -29.94 20.17 15.43
CA ILE A 323 -28.70 19.51 15.04
C ILE A 323 -28.43 18.40 16.06
N ASP A 324 -28.21 17.19 15.57
CA ASP A 324 -27.81 16.07 16.43
C ASP A 324 -26.35 16.24 16.86
N VAL A 325 -26.15 16.47 18.15
CA VAL A 325 -24.84 16.59 18.78
C VAL A 325 -24.67 15.46 19.79
N PRO A 326 -24.32 14.26 19.35
CA PRO A 326 -24.15 13.14 20.26
C PRO A 326 -22.91 13.35 21.13
N PRO A 327 -22.85 12.73 22.31
CA PRO A 327 -21.66 12.83 23.18
C PRO A 327 -20.41 12.22 22.54
N TYR A 328 -20.58 11.36 21.59
CA TYR A 328 -19.53 10.78 20.74
C TYR A 328 -20.11 10.28 19.42
N VAL A 329 -19.30 10.30 18.39
CA VAL A 329 -19.65 9.78 17.06
C VAL A 329 -19.33 8.28 17.00
N ARG A 330 -20.32 7.46 16.68
CA ARG A 330 -20.12 6.02 16.47
C ARG A 330 -19.49 5.78 15.10
N VAL A 331 -18.47 4.93 15.07
CA VAL A 331 -17.76 4.52 13.87
C VAL A 331 -17.75 2.98 13.80
N PRO A 332 -18.90 2.35 13.51
CA PRO A 332 -18.96 0.89 13.35
C PRO A 332 -18.25 0.47 12.08
N PHE A 333 -17.57 -0.66 12.13
CA PHE A 333 -16.93 -1.30 10.99
C PHE A 333 -17.26 -2.79 10.99
N GLN A 334 -17.78 -3.28 9.87
CA GLN A 334 -18.05 -4.70 9.64
C GLN A 334 -17.37 -5.13 8.36
N ASP A 335 -16.71 -6.28 8.39
CA ASP A 335 -16.00 -6.84 7.26
C ASP A 335 -16.18 -8.36 7.19
N TYR A 336 -16.39 -8.87 5.99
CA TYR A 336 -16.60 -10.28 5.68
C TYR A 336 -15.59 -10.71 4.62
N LEU A 337 -14.59 -11.47 5.03
CA LEU A 337 -13.58 -12.05 4.15
C LEU A 337 -13.89 -13.52 3.91
N GLY A 338 -13.99 -13.91 2.66
CA GLY A 338 -14.26 -15.29 2.29
C GLY A 338 -13.34 -15.78 1.18
N MET A 339 -12.98 -17.06 1.24
CA MET A 339 -12.22 -17.72 0.18
C MET A 339 -12.61 -19.19 0.06
N ILE A 340 -12.72 -19.66 -1.19
CA ILE A 340 -12.82 -21.08 -1.51
C ILE A 340 -11.85 -21.43 -2.64
N ARG A 341 -11.17 -22.57 -2.50
CA ARG A 341 -10.21 -23.08 -3.48
C ARG A 341 -10.42 -24.57 -3.70
N PHE A 342 -10.38 -24.97 -4.97
CA PHE A 342 -10.40 -26.37 -5.40
C PHE A 342 -9.09 -26.64 -6.14
N ASP A 343 -8.41 -27.73 -5.78
CA ASP A 343 -7.21 -28.20 -6.45
C ASP A 343 -7.48 -29.57 -7.06
N TRP A 344 -7.14 -29.76 -8.33
CA TRP A 344 -7.41 -30.98 -9.10
C TRP A 344 -6.17 -31.48 -9.81
N ALA A 345 -5.67 -32.65 -9.37
CA ALA A 345 -4.67 -33.43 -10.10
C ALA A 345 -5.36 -34.19 -11.23
N GLN A 346 -5.52 -33.55 -12.40
CA GLN A 346 -6.16 -34.17 -13.56
C GLN A 346 -5.36 -35.39 -14.04
N SER A 347 -4.04 -35.28 -14.07
CA SER A 347 -3.07 -36.29 -14.41
C SER A 347 -1.73 -36.03 -13.74
N GLN A 348 -0.75 -36.92 -13.92
CA GLN A 348 0.64 -36.70 -13.49
C GLN A 348 1.31 -35.48 -14.20
N HIS A 349 0.76 -35.06 -15.34
CA HIS A 349 1.28 -33.95 -16.13
C HIS A 349 0.45 -32.68 -16.01
N SER A 350 -0.77 -32.73 -15.48
CA SER A 350 -1.70 -31.61 -15.47
C SER A 350 -2.33 -31.43 -14.10
N GLN A 351 -2.11 -30.26 -13.51
CA GLN A 351 -2.69 -29.85 -12.24
C GLN A 351 -3.44 -28.55 -12.42
N TRP A 352 -4.66 -28.50 -11.94
CA TRP A 352 -5.54 -27.33 -11.98
C TRP A 352 -5.85 -26.84 -10.58
N PHE A 353 -6.04 -25.57 -10.44
CA PHE A 353 -6.80 -25.04 -9.32
C PHE A 353 -7.75 -23.92 -9.78
N VAL A 354 -8.82 -23.77 -8.99
CA VAL A 354 -9.79 -22.69 -9.10
C VAL A 354 -9.96 -22.07 -7.73
N ARG A 355 -9.84 -20.77 -7.65
CA ARG A 355 -10.04 -20.03 -6.40
C ARG A 355 -11.01 -18.87 -6.63
N TYR A 356 -11.87 -18.62 -5.65
CA TYR A 356 -12.69 -17.43 -5.54
C TYR A 356 -12.51 -16.80 -4.17
N GLY A 357 -12.36 -15.47 -4.12
CA GLY A 357 -12.23 -14.66 -2.93
C GLY A 357 -13.26 -13.54 -2.90
N LEU A 358 -13.74 -13.22 -1.72
CA LEU A 358 -14.69 -12.17 -1.42
C LEU A 358 -14.16 -11.33 -0.25
N ASP A 359 -14.32 -10.01 -0.36
CA ASP A 359 -14.10 -9.04 0.71
C ASP A 359 -15.24 -8.01 0.63
N ASN A 360 -16.00 -7.89 1.70
CA ASN A 360 -17.17 -7.04 1.73
C ASN A 360 -17.24 -6.30 3.06
N TYR A 361 -16.97 -5.01 3.04
CA TYR A 361 -17.03 -4.21 4.25
C TYR A 361 -18.03 -3.06 4.17
N THR A 362 -18.48 -2.64 5.35
CA THR A 362 -19.29 -1.44 5.58
C THR A 362 -18.76 -0.70 6.79
N THR A 363 -18.65 0.62 6.67
CA THR A 363 -18.35 1.50 7.79
C THR A 363 -19.21 2.77 7.74
N ASN A 364 -19.56 3.29 8.92
CA ASN A 364 -20.24 4.56 9.07
C ASN A 364 -19.29 5.55 9.75
N ASN A 365 -19.32 6.79 9.30
CA ASN A 365 -18.54 7.87 9.90
C ASN A 365 -17.04 7.62 9.94
N GLY A 366 -16.51 6.73 9.08
CA GLY A 366 -15.09 6.38 9.06
C GLY A 366 -14.18 7.58 8.80
N LEU A 367 -14.70 8.59 8.11
CA LEU A 367 -13.98 9.82 7.74
C LEU A 367 -14.33 11.00 8.65
N VAL A 368 -15.18 10.83 9.67
CA VAL A 368 -15.45 11.90 10.65
C VAL A 368 -14.20 12.13 11.48
N GLN A 369 -13.70 13.34 11.40
CA GLN A 369 -12.57 13.79 12.19
C GLN A 369 -13.05 14.31 13.56
N GLN A 370 -12.12 14.35 14.51
CA GLN A 370 -12.40 14.95 15.79
C GLN A 370 -12.74 16.44 15.62
N GLY A 371 -13.89 16.87 16.11
CA GLY A 371 -14.38 18.22 15.97
C GLY A 371 -15.45 18.37 14.90
N THR A 372 -15.78 17.32 14.13
CA THR A 372 -16.87 17.34 13.14
C THR A 372 -18.09 16.54 13.60
N LEU A 373 -19.27 16.93 13.11
CA LEU A 373 -20.55 16.28 13.43
C LEU A 373 -20.83 15.07 12.52
N PRO A 374 -21.65 14.09 12.95
CA PRO A 374 -22.03 12.95 12.10
C PRO A 374 -22.70 13.34 10.79
N SER A 375 -23.36 14.50 10.75
CA SER A 375 -23.95 15.05 9.51
C SER A 375 -22.92 15.27 8.39
N THR A 376 -21.64 15.45 8.75
CA THR A 376 -20.55 15.62 7.78
C THR A 376 -19.87 14.29 7.40
N GLY A 377 -20.25 13.19 8.03
CA GLY A 377 -19.71 11.87 7.78
C GLY A 377 -20.34 11.17 6.59
N ALA A 378 -19.81 10.00 6.26
CA ALA A 378 -20.31 9.12 5.21
C ALA A 378 -20.50 7.68 5.70
N THR A 379 -21.36 6.98 4.97
CA THR A 379 -21.45 5.53 4.98
C THR A 379 -20.71 5.00 3.77
N GLU A 380 -19.72 4.16 4.02
CA GLU A 380 -18.94 3.50 3.00
C GLU A 380 -19.34 2.04 2.90
N HIS A 381 -19.47 1.57 1.66
CA HIS A 381 -19.70 0.18 1.35
C HIS A 381 -18.81 -0.23 0.19
N SER A 382 -18.04 -1.29 0.36
CA SER A 382 -17.16 -1.80 -0.69
C SER A 382 -17.28 -3.31 -0.80
N ASN A 383 -17.40 -3.78 -2.03
CA ASN A 383 -17.46 -5.18 -2.41
C ASN A 383 -16.34 -5.49 -3.39
N TYR A 384 -15.43 -6.35 -2.97
CA TYR A 384 -14.32 -6.85 -3.77
C TYR A 384 -14.52 -8.32 -4.04
N GLN A 385 -14.23 -8.74 -5.26
CA GLN A 385 -14.27 -10.14 -5.66
C GLN A 385 -13.06 -10.45 -6.54
N ASN A 386 -12.50 -11.63 -6.37
CA ASN A 386 -11.35 -12.06 -7.15
C ASN A 386 -11.46 -13.54 -7.47
N GLY A 387 -11.32 -13.90 -8.74
CA GLY A 387 -11.34 -15.26 -9.24
C GLY A 387 -10.04 -15.64 -9.94
N VAL A 388 -9.58 -16.86 -9.76
CA VAL A 388 -8.38 -17.38 -10.43
C VAL A 388 -8.65 -18.81 -10.91
N ILE A 389 -8.28 -19.08 -12.16
CA ILE A 389 -8.17 -20.44 -12.71
C ILE A 389 -6.74 -20.62 -13.20
N SER A 390 -6.05 -21.63 -12.72
CA SER A 390 -4.66 -21.90 -13.13
C SER A 390 -4.46 -23.37 -13.49
N ASN A 391 -3.58 -23.60 -14.46
CA ASN A 391 -3.13 -24.90 -14.87
C ASN A 391 -1.62 -24.96 -14.97
N THR A 392 -1.01 -25.90 -14.26
CA THR A 392 0.40 -26.25 -14.43
C THR A 392 0.45 -27.53 -15.26
N PHE A 393 1.11 -27.45 -16.44
CA PHE A 393 1.22 -28.55 -17.38
C PHE A 393 2.68 -28.90 -17.67
N ALA A 394 3.09 -30.11 -17.35
CA ALA A 394 4.41 -30.64 -17.68
C ALA A 394 4.42 -31.22 -19.09
N PHE A 395 4.96 -30.50 -20.07
CA PHE A 395 5.14 -30.98 -21.43
C PHE A 395 6.14 -32.13 -21.49
N SER A 396 7.15 -32.07 -20.63
CA SER A 396 8.16 -33.08 -20.44
C SER A 396 8.76 -32.98 -19.04
N PRO A 397 9.61 -33.91 -18.60
CA PRO A 397 10.32 -33.74 -17.33
C PRO A 397 11.12 -32.45 -17.18
N SER A 398 11.51 -31.82 -18.31
CA SER A 398 12.35 -30.61 -18.36
C SER A 398 11.58 -29.34 -18.74
N TRP A 399 10.32 -29.42 -19.14
CA TRP A 399 9.55 -28.26 -19.59
C TRP A 399 8.16 -28.23 -18.97
N VAL A 400 7.82 -27.10 -18.41
CA VAL A 400 6.54 -26.85 -17.73
C VAL A 400 5.92 -25.58 -18.27
N GLY A 401 4.64 -25.62 -18.58
CA GLY A 401 3.81 -24.45 -18.87
C GLY A 401 2.91 -24.15 -17.69
N ASN A 402 2.70 -22.89 -17.43
CA ASN A 402 1.78 -22.43 -16.41
C ASN A 402 0.82 -21.41 -17.01
N PHE A 403 -0.46 -21.75 -17.04
CA PHE A 403 -1.55 -20.90 -17.47
C PHE A 403 -2.25 -20.31 -16.24
N THR A 404 -2.55 -19.02 -16.26
CA THR A 404 -3.37 -18.37 -15.25
C THR A 404 -4.37 -17.43 -15.93
N PHE A 405 -5.64 -17.61 -15.61
CA PHE A 405 -6.70 -16.67 -15.88
C PHE A 405 -7.16 -16.07 -14.55
N GLY A 406 -7.07 -14.76 -14.44
CA GLY A 406 -7.48 -13.99 -13.27
C GLY A 406 -8.62 -13.04 -13.62
N THR A 407 -9.53 -12.82 -12.67
CA THR A 407 -10.52 -11.76 -12.74
C THR A 407 -10.66 -11.09 -11.39
N SER A 408 -10.84 -9.78 -11.38
CA SER A 408 -11.14 -9.02 -10.17
C SER A 408 -12.22 -7.98 -10.44
N TYR A 409 -12.99 -7.71 -9.40
CA TYR A 409 -14.10 -6.78 -9.42
C TYR A 409 -14.08 -5.97 -8.14
N LEU A 410 -14.28 -4.66 -8.28
CA LEU A 410 -14.52 -3.73 -7.19
C LEU A 410 -15.77 -2.91 -7.49
N HIS A 411 -16.66 -2.83 -6.52
CA HIS A 411 -17.69 -1.82 -6.44
C HIS A 411 -17.66 -1.16 -5.08
N GLY A 412 -17.31 0.11 -5.02
CA GLY A 412 -17.21 0.91 -3.80
C GLY A 412 -18.10 2.13 -3.87
N THR A 413 -18.76 2.46 -2.77
CA THR A 413 -19.57 3.66 -2.63
C THR A 413 -19.25 4.35 -1.31
N ALA A 414 -19.23 5.67 -1.32
CA ALA A 414 -19.25 6.49 -0.12
C ALA A 414 -20.47 7.42 -0.25
N THR A 415 -21.44 7.28 0.66
CA THR A 415 -22.68 8.03 0.63
C THR A 415 -22.73 8.95 1.83
N ARG A 416 -23.00 10.22 1.64
CA ARG A 416 -23.17 11.18 2.74
C ARG A 416 -24.29 10.75 3.69
N ASN A 417 -24.07 10.92 4.98
CA ASN A 417 -25.09 10.61 6.00
C ASN A 417 -26.33 11.50 5.93
N GLY A 418 -26.20 12.68 5.35
CA GLY A 418 -27.30 13.62 5.13
C GLY A 418 -27.03 14.51 3.92
N TYR A 419 -28.08 15.20 3.48
CA TYR A 419 -28.00 16.22 2.43
C TYR A 419 -28.83 17.42 2.85
N LEU A 420 -28.16 18.52 3.16
CA LEU A 420 -28.78 19.78 3.57
C LEU A 420 -28.77 20.83 2.47
N GLY A 421 -27.95 20.61 1.42
CA GLY A 421 -27.74 21.56 0.34
C GLY A 421 -26.78 22.70 0.69
N PHE A 422 -26.16 22.68 1.86
CA PHE A 422 -25.18 23.66 2.31
C PHE A 422 -24.19 23.09 3.32
N ALA A 423 -23.08 23.78 3.50
CA ALA A 423 -22.12 23.53 4.59
C ALA A 423 -21.80 24.85 5.31
N LEU A 424 -21.57 24.76 6.62
CA LEU A 424 -21.09 25.86 7.45
C LEU A 424 -19.66 25.54 7.91
N ALA A 425 -18.71 26.40 7.57
CA ALA A 425 -17.33 26.30 8.02
C ALA A 425 -17.03 27.39 9.07
N PHE A 426 -16.59 26.96 10.25
CA PHE A 426 -16.29 27.85 11.39
C PHE A 426 -14.79 27.97 11.60
N PRO A 427 -14.29 29.12 12.12
CA PRO A 427 -12.90 29.25 12.52
C PRO A 427 -12.49 28.16 13.53
N PHE A 428 -11.24 27.75 13.41
CA PHE A 428 -10.67 26.79 14.33
C PHE A 428 -10.65 27.32 15.76
N SER A 429 -11.16 26.55 16.69
CA SER A 429 -10.96 26.80 18.11
C SER A 429 -9.54 26.43 18.50
N SER A 430 -8.80 27.35 19.15
CA SER A 430 -7.44 27.12 19.63
C SER A 430 -7.28 25.93 20.59
N THR A 431 -8.40 25.35 21.02
CA THR A 431 -8.47 24.17 21.88
C THR A 431 -8.80 22.89 21.12
N SER A 432 -9.14 22.99 19.82
CA SER A 432 -9.38 21.84 18.97
C SER A 432 -8.05 21.14 18.67
N LYS A 433 -8.12 19.86 18.44
CA LYS A 433 -6.95 19.02 18.08
C LYS A 433 -6.86 18.82 16.57
N THR A 434 -7.66 19.48 15.76
CA THR A 434 -7.64 19.36 14.31
C THR A 434 -6.56 20.27 13.70
N ILE A 435 -6.03 19.86 12.55
CA ILE A 435 -4.98 20.60 11.83
C ILE A 435 -5.58 21.59 10.81
N SER A 436 -6.85 21.40 10.44
CA SER A 436 -7.48 22.08 9.32
C SER A 436 -7.77 23.58 9.52
N GLY A 437 -7.80 24.04 10.75
CA GLY A 437 -8.14 25.43 11.06
C GLY A 437 -9.62 25.79 10.96
N PHE A 438 -10.47 24.86 10.52
CA PHE A 438 -11.92 25.03 10.44
C PHE A 438 -12.64 23.78 10.88
N GLU A 439 -13.75 23.96 11.58
CA GLU A 439 -14.74 22.92 11.86
C GLU A 439 -15.95 23.13 10.95
N THR A 440 -16.53 22.04 10.48
CA THR A 440 -17.60 22.10 9.48
C THR A 440 -18.84 21.39 9.96
N TYR A 441 -20.01 21.89 9.56
CA TYR A 441 -21.31 21.29 9.73
C TYR A 441 -22.07 21.31 8.40
N GLY A 442 -22.81 20.26 8.09
CA GLY A 442 -23.62 20.18 6.86
C GLY A 442 -23.04 19.25 5.82
N ASP A 443 -23.33 19.51 4.57
CA ASP A 443 -22.87 18.68 3.44
C ASP A 443 -21.40 18.90 3.22
N ASN A 444 -20.59 18.21 3.99
CA ASN A 444 -19.18 18.40 4.00
C ASN A 444 -18.47 17.63 2.88
N GLN A 445 -17.51 18.28 2.31
CA GLN A 445 -16.53 17.73 1.38
C GLN A 445 -15.51 16.79 2.05
N PHE A 446 -15.59 16.66 3.36
CA PHE A 446 -14.69 15.81 4.14
C PHE A 446 -14.71 14.37 3.71
N VAL A 447 -15.88 13.94 3.28
CA VAL A 447 -16.11 12.59 2.87
C VAL A 447 -15.26 12.20 1.69
N THR A 448 -15.18 13.08 0.75
CA THR A 448 -14.32 12.98 -0.41
C THR A 448 -14.17 14.38 -0.96
N PRO A 449 -12.96 14.90 -1.14
CA PRO A 449 -12.80 16.09 -1.95
C PRO A 449 -13.54 15.80 -3.26
N ILE A 450 -14.61 16.53 -3.53
CA ILE A 450 -15.51 16.28 -4.68
C ILE A 450 -14.75 16.19 -6.00
N THR A 451 -13.52 16.71 -6.02
CA THR A 451 -12.64 16.73 -7.18
C THR A 451 -11.57 15.64 -7.19
N ALA A 452 -11.29 14.97 -6.08
CA ALA A 452 -10.17 14.03 -5.97
C ALA A 452 -10.63 12.57 -5.85
N PHE A 453 -11.75 12.30 -5.20
CA PHE A 453 -12.22 10.93 -4.98
C PHE A 453 -13.64 10.73 -5.47
N PRO A 454 -13.87 9.71 -6.31
CA PRO A 454 -15.23 9.33 -6.67
C PRO A 454 -15.94 8.69 -5.47
N VAL A 455 -17.17 9.10 -5.22
CA VAL A 455 -18.07 8.49 -4.23
C VAL A 455 -18.67 7.18 -4.72
N VAL A 456 -18.52 6.87 -6.00
CA VAL A 456 -18.78 5.55 -6.59
C VAL A 456 -17.55 5.15 -7.40
N ARG A 457 -17.01 3.97 -7.11
CA ARG A 457 -15.84 3.40 -7.80
C ARG A 457 -16.18 2.02 -8.34
N ASN A 458 -15.78 1.79 -9.59
CA ASN A 458 -15.89 0.48 -10.20
C ASN A 458 -14.58 0.13 -10.91
N GLN A 459 -14.14 -1.11 -10.71
CA GLN A 459 -12.99 -1.66 -11.40
C GLN A 459 -13.26 -3.10 -11.77
N GLU A 460 -13.02 -3.44 -13.02
CA GLU A 460 -13.10 -4.82 -13.52
C GLU A 460 -11.83 -5.14 -14.28
N LYS A 461 -11.20 -6.28 -13.97
CA LYS A 461 -10.01 -6.78 -14.63
C LYS A 461 -10.17 -8.22 -15.06
N TYR A 462 -9.59 -8.51 -16.22
CA TYR A 462 -9.43 -9.84 -16.76
C TYR A 462 -7.98 -10.03 -17.18
N GLN A 463 -7.28 -10.97 -16.56
CA GLN A 463 -5.88 -11.26 -16.83
C GLN A 463 -5.75 -12.62 -17.50
N ILE A 464 -4.93 -12.68 -18.54
CA ILE A 464 -4.44 -13.94 -19.11
C ILE A 464 -2.93 -13.93 -19.02
N ARG A 465 -2.38 -14.91 -18.35
CA ARG A 465 -0.95 -15.09 -18.22
C ARG A 465 -0.56 -16.50 -18.65
N TYR A 466 0.53 -16.60 -19.40
CA TYR A 466 1.10 -17.89 -19.77
C TYR A 466 2.62 -17.82 -19.69
N ASP A 467 3.19 -18.70 -18.89
CA ASP A 467 4.61 -18.82 -18.65
C ASP A 467 5.09 -20.21 -19.07
N VAL A 468 6.26 -20.30 -19.71
CA VAL A 468 6.93 -21.54 -20.04
C VAL A 468 8.32 -21.55 -19.43
N SER A 469 8.59 -22.52 -18.59
CA SER A 469 9.86 -22.72 -17.89
C SER A 469 10.53 -23.99 -18.39
N GLY A 470 11.84 -23.91 -18.65
CA GLY A 470 12.64 -25.02 -19.15
C GLY A 470 13.91 -25.28 -18.36
N SER A 471 14.50 -26.45 -18.57
CA SER A 471 15.83 -26.81 -18.07
C SER A 471 16.61 -27.48 -19.19
N ILE A 472 17.72 -26.85 -19.62
CA ILE A 472 18.57 -27.30 -20.73
C ILE A 472 20.04 -27.22 -20.27
N GLY A 473 20.58 -28.31 -19.79
CA GLY A 473 21.94 -28.35 -19.28
C GLY A 473 22.15 -27.36 -18.12
N ARG A 474 22.98 -26.33 -18.35
CA ARG A 474 23.27 -25.27 -17.34
C ARG A 474 22.31 -24.08 -17.40
N HIS A 475 21.39 -24.10 -18.35
CA HIS A 475 20.44 -23.03 -18.58
C HIS A 475 19.04 -23.39 -18.09
N ALA A 476 18.35 -22.41 -17.55
CA ALA A 476 16.97 -22.53 -17.19
C ALA A 476 16.16 -21.34 -17.75
N PRO A 477 15.87 -21.41 -19.05
CA PRO A 477 15.13 -20.37 -19.75
C PRO A 477 13.68 -20.33 -19.26
N LYS A 478 13.14 -19.09 -19.24
CA LYS A 478 11.74 -18.84 -19.01
C LYS A 478 11.23 -17.73 -19.93
N PHE A 479 10.04 -17.93 -20.46
CA PHE A 479 9.37 -16.99 -21.35
C PHE A 479 7.93 -16.80 -20.86
N GLY A 480 7.36 -15.63 -21.04
CA GLY A 480 5.98 -15.45 -20.71
C GLY A 480 5.35 -14.23 -21.32
N VAL A 481 4.03 -14.27 -21.30
CA VAL A 481 3.12 -13.19 -21.67
C VAL A 481 2.18 -12.93 -20.50
N ASP A 482 1.97 -11.67 -20.22
CA ASP A 482 1.01 -11.20 -19.22
C ASP A 482 0.15 -10.12 -19.87
N PHE A 483 -1.13 -10.40 -20.04
CA PHE A 483 -2.09 -9.50 -20.64
C PHE A 483 -3.22 -9.22 -19.64
N ILE A 484 -3.41 -7.95 -19.32
CA ILE A 484 -4.50 -7.47 -18.47
C ILE A 484 -5.42 -6.59 -19.30
N HIS A 485 -6.70 -6.95 -19.35
CA HIS A 485 -7.76 -6.14 -19.91
C HIS A 485 -8.61 -5.60 -18.77
N GLU A 486 -8.69 -4.29 -18.66
CA GLU A 486 -9.47 -3.56 -17.67
C GLU A 486 -10.56 -2.73 -18.40
N PRO A 487 -11.71 -3.36 -18.73
CA PRO A 487 -12.77 -2.69 -19.46
C PRO A 487 -13.47 -1.60 -18.66
N VAL A 488 -13.39 -1.71 -17.33
CA VAL A 488 -13.99 -0.74 -16.39
C VAL A 488 -12.94 -0.33 -15.38
N LEU A 489 -12.51 0.91 -15.49
CA LEU A 489 -11.81 1.66 -14.45
C LEU A 489 -12.54 3.00 -14.37
N SER A 490 -13.51 3.11 -13.48
CA SER A 490 -14.41 4.25 -13.46
C SER A 490 -14.65 4.79 -12.07
N GLY A 491 -14.89 6.09 -12.00
CA GLY A 491 -15.35 6.78 -10.84
C GLY A 491 -16.45 7.76 -11.18
N ALA A 492 -17.39 7.94 -10.27
CA ALA A 492 -18.44 8.91 -10.40
C ALA A 492 -18.51 9.79 -9.16
N PHE A 493 -18.60 11.09 -9.40
CA PHE A 493 -18.91 12.08 -8.40
C PHE A 493 -20.37 12.46 -8.65
N PRO A 494 -21.35 11.93 -7.91
CA PRO A 494 -22.73 12.35 -8.04
C PRO A 494 -22.82 13.77 -7.50
N GLY A 495 -22.44 14.73 -8.34
CA GLY A 495 -22.37 16.13 -7.98
C GLY A 495 -23.69 16.66 -7.50
N GLN A 496 -23.65 17.34 -6.39
CA GLN A 496 -24.75 18.14 -5.87
C GLN A 496 -24.23 19.54 -5.66
N ALA A 497 -24.98 20.52 -6.13
CA ALA A 497 -24.68 21.90 -5.84
C ALA A 497 -24.88 22.13 -4.35
N GLU A 498 -23.84 22.57 -3.68
CA GLU A 498 -23.91 23.00 -2.28
C GLU A 498 -23.23 24.35 -2.10
N THR A 499 -23.78 25.14 -1.20
CA THR A 499 -23.21 26.44 -0.80
C THR A 499 -22.45 26.23 0.50
N THR A 500 -21.16 26.58 0.52
CA THR A 500 -20.37 26.64 1.75
C THR A 500 -20.32 28.06 2.26
N TYR A 501 -20.86 28.25 3.46
CA TYR A 501 -20.77 29.52 4.18
C TYR A 501 -19.53 29.48 5.08
N ILE A 502 -18.59 30.37 4.84
CA ILE A 502 -17.39 30.52 5.68
C ILE A 502 -17.70 31.62 6.69
N LEU A 503 -17.85 31.22 7.93
CA LEU A 503 -18.19 32.13 9.03
C LEU A 503 -16.91 32.70 9.65
N THR A 504 -16.98 33.97 10.10
CA THR A 504 -15.81 34.69 10.64
C THR A 504 -15.59 34.37 12.13
N GLU A 505 -16.61 33.90 12.82
CA GLU A 505 -16.58 33.62 14.25
C GLU A 505 -17.15 32.23 14.58
N ASN A 506 -16.93 31.77 15.79
CA ASN A 506 -17.44 30.48 16.27
C ASN A 506 -18.94 30.57 16.67
N PRO A 507 -19.68 29.46 16.68
CA PRO A 507 -21.12 29.43 17.02
C PRO A 507 -21.52 30.14 18.31
N THR A 508 -20.70 30.07 19.34
CA THR A 508 -21.00 30.75 20.63
C THR A 508 -21.04 32.28 20.52
N PHE A 509 -20.31 32.85 19.59
CA PHE A 509 -20.34 34.31 19.33
C PHE A 509 -21.72 34.71 18.79
N TYR A 510 -22.29 33.94 17.91
CA TYR A 510 -23.56 34.24 17.24
C TYR A 510 -24.78 34.11 18.15
N LEU A 511 -24.69 33.38 19.29
CA LEU A 511 -25.74 33.37 20.28
C LEU A 511 -26.01 34.76 20.88
N THR A 512 -24.99 35.63 20.90
CA THR A 512 -25.12 37.00 21.37
C THR A 512 -25.16 38.00 20.22
N ASN A 513 -24.85 37.61 18.99
CA ASN A 513 -24.79 38.41 17.78
C ASN A 513 -25.54 37.78 16.62
N PRO A 514 -26.86 37.47 16.75
CA PRO A 514 -27.59 36.72 15.71
C PRO A 514 -27.73 37.51 14.40
N ASP A 515 -27.76 38.82 14.46
CA ASP A 515 -27.84 39.68 13.27
C ASP A 515 -26.60 39.50 12.38
N GLN A 516 -25.43 39.31 12.97
CA GLN A 516 -24.21 39.07 12.21
C GLN A 516 -24.23 37.71 11.49
N LEU A 517 -24.74 36.67 12.17
CA LEU A 517 -24.93 35.38 11.52
C LEU A 517 -25.83 35.47 10.29
N THR A 518 -26.95 36.21 10.43
CA THR A 518 -27.90 36.44 9.33
C THR A 518 -27.24 37.14 8.15
N VAL A 519 -26.38 38.12 8.42
CA VAL A 519 -25.60 38.83 7.40
C VAL A 519 -24.61 37.89 6.70
N GLU A 520 -23.86 37.10 7.47
CA GLU A 520 -22.84 36.17 6.92
C GLU A 520 -23.45 35.00 6.14
N LEU A 521 -24.67 34.57 6.51
CA LEU A 521 -25.43 33.58 5.74
C LEU A 521 -26.11 34.15 4.50
N ASN A 522 -26.17 35.46 4.35
CA ASN A 522 -26.80 36.14 3.23
C ASN A 522 -25.73 36.48 2.15
N CYS A 523 -25.65 35.66 1.15
CA CYS A 523 -24.67 35.77 0.08
C CYS A 523 -25.13 36.72 -1.06
N LEU A 524 -26.23 37.47 -0.89
CA LEU A 524 -26.73 38.38 -1.92
C LEU A 524 -26.19 39.79 -1.71
N PRO A 525 -25.90 40.52 -2.80
CA PRO A 525 -25.53 41.94 -2.67
C PRO A 525 -26.59 42.76 -1.91
N PRO A 526 -26.23 43.70 -1.03
CA PRO A 526 -24.93 44.36 -0.95
C PRO A 526 -23.89 43.71 -0.01
N PHE A 527 -24.20 42.52 0.49
CA PHE A 527 -23.24 41.79 1.30
C PHE A 527 -22.10 41.30 0.43
N ASP A 528 -20.90 41.48 0.89
CA ASP A 528 -19.70 41.09 0.16
C ASP A 528 -19.74 39.55 -0.02
N GLY A 529 -19.95 39.10 -1.25
CA GLY A 529 -20.00 37.69 -1.60
C GLY A 529 -18.71 36.88 -1.32
N ALA A 530 -17.73 37.50 -0.65
CA ALA A 530 -16.47 36.89 -0.29
C ALA A 530 -16.62 35.70 0.69
N ASN A 531 -17.71 35.68 1.47
CA ASN A 531 -17.94 34.66 2.49
C ASN A 531 -18.74 33.46 1.98
N CYS A 532 -19.25 33.52 0.76
CA CYS A 532 -20.04 32.45 0.17
C CYS A 532 -19.29 31.78 -0.99
N GLN A 533 -18.92 30.56 -0.81
CA GLN A 533 -18.39 29.74 -1.89
C GLN A 533 -19.46 28.74 -2.31
N THR A 534 -19.85 28.77 -3.57
CA THR A 534 -20.71 27.74 -4.13
C THR A 534 -19.83 26.70 -4.78
N THR A 535 -19.80 25.52 -4.18
CA THR A 535 -19.19 24.35 -4.79
C THR A 535 -20.28 23.56 -5.49
N SER A 536 -20.23 23.48 -6.80
CA SER A 536 -21.12 22.60 -7.57
C SER A 536 -20.30 21.74 -8.49
N THR A 537 -20.41 20.45 -8.29
CA THR A 537 -20.08 19.50 -9.36
C THR A 537 -21.39 19.08 -9.99
N PRO A 538 -21.73 19.53 -11.19
CA PRO A 538 -22.98 19.14 -11.83
C PRO A 538 -23.07 17.61 -11.93
N ALA A 539 -24.28 17.08 -11.70
CA ALA A 539 -24.51 15.64 -11.79
C ALA A 539 -24.02 15.11 -13.15
N GLY A 540 -23.15 14.10 -13.12
CA GLY A 540 -22.55 13.49 -14.31
C GLY A 540 -21.28 14.18 -14.83
N ASN A 541 -20.92 15.37 -14.38
CA ASN A 541 -19.72 16.07 -14.85
C ASN A 541 -18.43 15.68 -14.11
N GLY A 542 -18.53 14.96 -13.01
CA GLY A 542 -17.40 14.47 -12.25
C GLY A 542 -17.13 12.98 -12.46
N SER A 543 -17.70 12.34 -13.47
CA SER A 543 -17.42 10.92 -13.72
C SER A 543 -16.36 10.72 -14.79
N PHE A 544 -15.57 9.69 -14.62
CA PHE A 544 -14.64 9.22 -15.64
C PHE A 544 -14.78 7.71 -15.80
N SER A 545 -14.40 7.22 -16.97
CA SER A 545 -14.35 5.80 -17.26
C SER A 545 -13.24 5.55 -18.28
N GLN A 546 -12.46 4.52 -18.04
CA GLN A 546 -11.38 4.07 -18.93
C GLN A 546 -11.56 2.61 -19.30
N ASN A 547 -10.97 2.24 -20.44
CA ASN A 547 -10.81 0.87 -20.92
C ASN A 547 -9.34 0.69 -21.26
N VAL A 548 -8.57 0.15 -20.32
CA VAL A 548 -7.11 0.03 -20.42
C VAL A 548 -6.72 -1.42 -20.67
N GLN A 549 -5.79 -1.64 -21.60
CA GLN A 549 -5.12 -2.91 -21.75
C GLN A 549 -3.65 -2.74 -21.41
N ARG A 550 -3.09 -3.75 -20.76
CA ARG A 550 -1.67 -3.82 -20.42
C ARG A 550 -1.09 -5.11 -20.96
N LEU A 551 0.05 -5.01 -21.64
CA LEU A 551 0.76 -6.15 -22.21
C LEU A 551 2.19 -6.16 -21.72
N GLY A 552 2.59 -7.25 -21.06
CA GLY A 552 3.96 -7.55 -20.70
C GLY A 552 4.46 -8.79 -21.42
N LEU A 553 5.62 -8.69 -22.06
CA LEU A 553 6.34 -9.82 -22.65
C LEU A 553 7.71 -9.93 -22.01
N TYR A 554 8.15 -11.14 -21.71
CA TYR A 554 9.48 -11.31 -21.13
C TYR A 554 10.16 -12.61 -21.60
N ALA A 555 11.50 -12.55 -21.57
CA ALA A 555 12.39 -13.68 -21.73
C ALA A 555 13.54 -13.55 -20.72
N MET A 556 13.87 -14.64 -20.05
CA MET A 556 14.96 -14.68 -19.08
C MET A 556 15.64 -16.04 -19.07
N ASP A 557 16.85 -16.06 -18.54
CA ASP A 557 17.58 -17.29 -18.29
C ASP A 557 18.34 -17.22 -16.97
N THR A 558 18.40 -18.33 -16.29
CA THR A 558 19.31 -18.57 -15.17
C THR A 558 20.41 -19.51 -15.64
N TRP A 559 21.60 -18.98 -15.83
CA TRP A 559 22.75 -19.69 -16.32
C TRP A 559 23.71 -20.02 -15.18
N ARG A 560 23.82 -21.29 -14.85
CA ARG A 560 24.82 -21.79 -13.90
C ARG A 560 26.15 -21.97 -14.62
N VAL A 561 26.96 -20.92 -14.65
CA VAL A 561 28.25 -20.85 -15.39
C VAL A 561 29.22 -21.90 -14.82
N THR A 562 29.34 -21.94 -13.50
CA THR A 562 30.06 -22.94 -12.72
C THR A 562 29.16 -23.38 -11.54
N PRO A 563 29.49 -24.41 -10.78
CA PRO A 563 28.75 -24.77 -9.57
C PRO A 563 28.62 -23.59 -8.57
N GLU A 564 29.64 -22.71 -8.57
CA GLU A 564 29.77 -21.59 -7.64
C GLU A 564 29.18 -20.28 -8.20
N LEU A 565 29.00 -20.16 -9.53
CA LEU A 565 28.59 -18.91 -10.17
C LEU A 565 27.32 -19.09 -10.99
N THR A 566 26.28 -18.38 -10.59
CA THR A 566 25.01 -18.27 -11.29
C THR A 566 24.80 -16.84 -11.79
N ILE A 567 24.38 -16.70 -13.04
CA ILE A 567 24.02 -15.45 -13.69
C ILE A 567 22.55 -15.52 -14.09
N ASN A 568 21.76 -14.58 -13.62
CA ASN A 568 20.36 -14.37 -14.00
C ASN A 568 20.31 -13.17 -14.94
N TYR A 569 19.79 -13.34 -16.14
CA TYR A 569 19.62 -12.22 -17.06
C TYR A 569 18.30 -12.33 -17.81
N GLY A 570 17.73 -11.20 -18.15
CA GLY A 570 16.46 -11.17 -18.84
C GLY A 570 16.12 -9.81 -19.40
N LEU A 571 15.12 -9.81 -20.25
CA LEU A 571 14.51 -8.62 -20.82
C LEU A 571 13.00 -8.73 -20.69
N ARG A 572 12.38 -7.67 -20.20
CA ARG A 572 10.94 -7.47 -20.20
C ARG A 572 10.59 -6.26 -21.07
N TRP A 573 9.47 -6.32 -21.73
CA TRP A 573 8.87 -5.20 -22.43
C TRP A 573 7.42 -5.05 -21.97
N ASP A 574 7.07 -3.86 -21.49
CA ASP A 574 5.72 -3.52 -21.04
C ASP A 574 5.16 -2.39 -21.90
N THR A 575 3.84 -2.43 -22.14
CA THR A 575 3.13 -1.36 -22.81
C THR A 575 1.68 -1.32 -22.38
N THR A 576 1.05 -0.17 -22.56
CA THR A 576 -0.37 0.03 -22.36
C THR A 576 -1.06 0.34 -23.69
N PHE A 577 -2.38 0.16 -23.71
CA PHE A 577 -3.27 0.61 -24.77
C PHE A 577 -4.48 1.26 -24.11
N GLY A 578 -4.85 2.45 -24.58
CA GLY A 578 -6.00 3.16 -24.06
C GLY A 578 -5.79 3.86 -22.72
N LEU A 579 -4.54 4.00 -22.23
CA LEU A 579 -4.25 4.65 -20.96
C LEU A 579 -4.78 6.10 -20.92
N PHE A 580 -4.78 6.80 -22.04
CA PHE A 580 -5.24 8.19 -22.17
C PHE A 580 -6.57 8.30 -22.92
N GLN A 581 -7.35 7.25 -22.98
CA GLN A 581 -8.65 7.25 -23.64
C GLN A 581 -9.76 7.01 -22.64
N ALA A 582 -10.73 7.92 -22.60
CA ALA A 582 -11.95 7.67 -21.85
C ALA A 582 -12.81 6.61 -22.57
N SER A 583 -13.53 5.79 -21.80
CA SER A 583 -14.45 4.80 -22.36
C SER A 583 -15.54 5.48 -23.19
N GLY A 584 -15.75 5.01 -24.42
CA GLY A 584 -16.73 5.58 -25.35
C GLY A 584 -16.26 6.83 -26.11
N VAL A 585 -15.01 7.27 -25.92
CA VAL A 585 -14.43 8.42 -26.65
C VAL A 585 -13.33 7.91 -27.59
N ASN A 586 -13.45 8.20 -28.88
CA ASN A 586 -12.47 7.73 -29.88
C ASN A 586 -11.11 8.46 -29.83
N GLN A 587 -11.08 9.64 -29.22
CA GLN A 587 -9.88 10.46 -29.11
C GLN A 587 -9.81 11.10 -27.74
N PHE A 588 -8.59 11.11 -27.16
CA PHE A 588 -8.33 11.91 -25.97
C PHE A 588 -8.38 13.40 -26.34
N TYR A 589 -9.20 14.15 -25.62
CA TYR A 589 -9.29 15.60 -25.79
C TYR A 589 -8.55 16.28 -24.62
N ASN A 590 -7.59 17.14 -24.94
CA ASN A 590 -6.80 17.89 -23.96
C ASN A 590 -7.12 19.39 -24.09
N PRO A 591 -8.21 19.88 -23.47
CA PRO A 591 -8.73 21.22 -23.72
C PRO A 591 -7.80 22.33 -23.25
N GLY A 592 -7.01 22.10 -22.22
CA GLY A 592 -6.08 23.10 -21.67
C GLY A 592 -4.97 23.53 -22.64
N VAL A 593 -4.64 22.69 -23.62
CA VAL A 593 -3.60 23.00 -24.62
C VAL A 593 -3.94 24.24 -25.43
N GLN A 594 -5.19 24.48 -25.78
CA GLN A 594 -5.60 25.65 -26.53
C GLN A 594 -5.63 26.93 -25.68
N THR A 595 -6.02 26.82 -24.42
CA THR A 595 -6.09 27.92 -23.49
C THR A 595 -4.70 28.44 -23.11
N ILE A 596 -3.73 27.53 -23.03
CA ILE A 596 -2.38 27.83 -22.57
C ILE A 596 -1.50 28.42 -23.66
N SER A 597 -1.79 28.17 -24.93
CA SER A 597 -1.00 28.68 -26.05
C SER A 597 -0.95 30.21 -26.10
N GLY A 598 -1.99 30.90 -25.61
CA GLY A 598 -2.03 32.36 -25.50
C GLY A 598 -1.15 32.94 -24.39
N LEU A 599 -0.79 32.13 -23.39
CA LEU A 599 -0.04 32.61 -22.22
C LEU A 599 1.48 32.68 -22.42
N GLN A 600 2.00 32.24 -23.57
CA GLN A 600 3.44 32.12 -23.84
C GLN A 600 4.24 31.31 -22.81
N VAL A 601 3.54 30.51 -22.01
CA VAL A 601 4.17 29.57 -21.08
C VAL A 601 4.64 28.37 -21.90
N PRO A 602 5.84 27.82 -21.67
CA PRO A 602 6.38 26.67 -22.42
C PRO A 602 5.61 25.39 -22.04
N LEU A 603 4.39 25.26 -22.52
CA LEU A 603 3.55 24.09 -22.35
C LEU A 603 3.62 23.25 -23.61
N ALA A 604 3.74 21.94 -23.41
CA ALA A 604 3.74 21.02 -24.54
C ALA A 604 2.34 20.98 -25.20
N THR A 605 2.28 21.03 -26.52
CA THR A 605 1.05 20.96 -27.29
C THR A 605 0.88 19.56 -27.90
N GLY A 606 -0.32 18.99 -27.84
CA GLY A 606 -0.64 17.69 -28.45
C GLY A 606 -1.43 16.77 -27.51
N VAL A 607 -1.60 15.54 -27.97
CA VAL A 607 -2.33 14.48 -27.25
C VAL A 607 -1.31 13.50 -26.66
N PRO A 608 -1.42 13.14 -25.37
CA PRO A 608 -0.56 12.12 -24.79
C PRO A 608 -0.83 10.74 -25.43
N HIS A 609 0.21 9.95 -25.53
CA HIS A 609 0.19 8.62 -26.11
C HIS A 609 0.75 7.57 -25.17
N ASP A 610 0.23 6.35 -25.29
CA ASP A 610 0.78 5.19 -24.60
C ASP A 610 2.27 5.03 -24.91
N TYR A 611 3.08 4.83 -23.88
CA TYR A 611 4.53 4.68 -24.03
C TYR A 611 4.90 3.25 -24.48
N ARG A 612 5.61 3.15 -25.60
CA ARG A 612 5.92 1.87 -26.26
C ARG A 612 7.38 1.40 -26.08
N LYS A 613 8.20 2.16 -25.37
CA LYS A 613 9.64 1.91 -25.27
C LYS A 613 10.07 1.42 -23.88
N ALA A 614 9.16 0.87 -23.09
CA ALA A 614 9.44 0.37 -21.75
C ALA A 614 10.16 -1.00 -21.81
N PHE A 615 11.42 -0.99 -22.22
CA PHE A 615 12.30 -2.17 -22.22
C PHE A 615 13.08 -2.21 -20.89
N ALA A 616 12.94 -3.29 -20.15
CA ALA A 616 13.47 -3.51 -18.81
C ALA A 616 14.51 -4.64 -18.79
N PRO A 617 15.77 -4.38 -19.20
CA PRO A 617 16.85 -5.35 -19.03
C PRO A 617 17.19 -5.53 -17.55
N ARG A 618 17.51 -6.76 -17.17
CA ARG A 618 17.87 -7.13 -15.79
C ARG A 618 19.02 -8.11 -15.79
N LEU A 619 19.95 -7.93 -14.84
CA LEU A 619 21.12 -8.78 -14.64
C LEU A 619 21.34 -8.98 -13.16
N GLY A 620 21.44 -10.21 -12.73
CA GLY A 620 21.77 -10.61 -11.37
C GLY A 620 22.89 -11.65 -11.36
N ILE A 621 23.73 -11.60 -10.35
CA ILE A 621 24.84 -12.52 -10.16
C ILE A 621 24.78 -13.05 -8.72
N ALA A 622 24.91 -14.35 -8.55
CA ALA A 622 25.12 -15.02 -7.27
C ALA A 622 26.40 -15.86 -7.35
N TYR A 623 27.30 -15.63 -6.40
CA TYR A 623 28.60 -16.31 -6.34
C TYR A 623 28.80 -16.93 -4.96
N ASN A 624 28.96 -18.24 -4.91
CA ASN A 624 29.27 -19.01 -3.70
C ASN A 624 30.71 -19.55 -3.84
N PRO A 625 31.71 -18.96 -3.19
CA PRO A 625 33.10 -19.35 -3.35
C PRO A 625 33.39 -20.69 -2.64
N ASP A 626 33.98 -21.66 -3.33
CA ASP A 626 34.37 -22.99 -2.81
C ASP A 626 35.18 -22.99 -1.51
N ARG A 627 35.92 -21.90 -1.25
CA ARG A 627 36.75 -21.78 -0.05
C ARG A 627 35.95 -21.47 1.21
N ILE A 628 34.70 -20.96 1.04
CA ILE A 628 33.79 -20.58 2.14
C ILE A 628 32.40 -21.08 1.75
N GLU A 629 32.13 -22.36 1.98
CA GLU A 629 30.92 -23.07 1.51
C GLU A 629 29.60 -22.36 1.89
N ASP A 630 29.57 -21.66 3.01
CA ASP A 630 28.35 -21.02 3.55
C ASP A 630 28.23 -19.52 3.22
N LEU A 631 29.01 -19.01 2.25
CA LEU A 631 29.02 -17.60 1.83
C LEU A 631 28.41 -17.44 0.44
N VAL A 632 27.47 -16.51 0.28
CA VAL A 632 26.98 -16.06 -1.03
C VAL A 632 27.21 -14.57 -1.20
N ILE A 633 27.83 -14.18 -2.30
CA ILE A 633 28.00 -12.80 -2.73
C ILE A 633 27.01 -12.55 -3.87
N ARG A 634 26.24 -11.47 -3.78
CA ARG A 634 25.20 -11.11 -4.74
C ARG A 634 25.41 -9.72 -5.29
N ALA A 635 25.11 -9.54 -6.56
CA ALA A 635 25.06 -8.22 -7.20
C ALA A 635 24.00 -8.21 -8.30
N GLY A 636 23.44 -7.05 -8.56
CA GLY A 636 22.45 -6.94 -9.62
C GLY A 636 22.22 -5.51 -10.10
N ILE A 637 21.70 -5.41 -11.31
CA ILE A 637 21.26 -4.16 -11.93
C ILE A 637 20.04 -4.43 -12.80
N GLY A 638 19.05 -3.54 -12.77
CA GLY A 638 17.84 -3.71 -13.59
C GLY A 638 17.02 -2.45 -13.74
N LEU A 639 16.24 -2.39 -14.81
CA LEU A 639 15.21 -1.38 -15.03
C LEU A 639 13.82 -1.96 -14.76
N TYR A 640 12.97 -1.13 -14.18
CA TYR A 640 11.62 -1.51 -13.72
C TYR A 640 10.63 -0.42 -14.09
N TYR A 641 9.56 -0.77 -14.80
CA TYR A 641 8.52 0.17 -15.25
C TYR A 641 7.19 -0.08 -14.58
N ASN A 642 6.48 1.00 -14.26
CA ASN A 642 5.10 0.94 -13.78
C ASN A 642 4.32 2.16 -14.28
N ASP A 643 3.12 1.94 -14.81
CA ASP A 643 2.21 3.01 -15.27
C ASP A 643 1.50 3.71 -14.10
N LEU A 644 1.80 3.37 -12.87
CA LEU A 644 1.29 3.91 -11.62
C LEU A 644 -0.24 3.99 -11.52
N ALA A 645 -0.73 4.16 -10.31
CA ALA A 645 -2.16 4.32 -10.05
C ALA A 645 -2.72 5.63 -10.64
N GLN A 646 -3.98 5.60 -11.03
CA GLN A 646 -4.62 6.65 -11.80
C GLN A 646 -5.15 7.82 -10.97
N ASN A 647 -5.04 7.76 -9.62
CA ASN A 647 -5.66 8.77 -8.75
C ASN A 647 -5.20 10.19 -9.11
N GLY A 648 -3.90 10.40 -9.30
CA GLY A 648 -3.36 11.69 -9.71
C GLY A 648 -3.82 12.19 -11.09
N TRP A 649 -4.41 11.29 -11.91
CA TRP A 649 -4.92 11.61 -13.24
C TRP A 649 -6.44 11.72 -13.28
N ALA A 650 -7.15 11.31 -12.22
CA ALA A 650 -8.61 11.24 -12.20
C ALA A 650 -9.26 12.57 -12.59
N THR A 651 -8.74 13.66 -12.09
CA THR A 651 -9.21 15.01 -12.42
C THR A 651 -8.96 15.38 -13.89
N ALA A 652 -7.85 14.90 -14.47
CA ALA A 652 -7.58 15.10 -15.89
C ALA A 652 -8.56 14.30 -16.77
N PHE A 653 -8.91 13.09 -16.36
CA PHE A 653 -9.89 12.26 -17.09
C PHE A 653 -11.33 12.79 -16.99
N GLN A 654 -11.68 13.43 -15.90
CA GLN A 654 -12.97 14.14 -15.79
C GLN A 654 -13.11 15.19 -16.89
N ALA A 655 -12.04 15.95 -17.17
CA ALA A 655 -12.03 16.95 -18.22
C ALA A 655 -12.26 16.33 -19.61
N VAL A 656 -11.80 15.12 -19.86
CA VAL A 656 -11.99 14.41 -21.13
C VAL A 656 -13.46 14.01 -21.33
N ASN A 657 -14.16 13.62 -20.27
CA ASN A 657 -15.56 13.20 -20.35
C ASN A 657 -16.56 14.37 -20.47
N THR A 658 -16.12 15.58 -20.16
CA THR A 658 -16.94 16.78 -20.22
C THR A 658 -16.26 17.90 -21.02
N PRO A 659 -15.99 17.69 -22.31
CA PRO A 659 -15.25 18.67 -23.12
C PRO A 659 -15.95 20.03 -23.20
N SER A 660 -17.27 20.07 -23.08
CA SER A 660 -18.04 21.33 -23.09
C SER A 660 -17.84 22.21 -21.84
N ALA A 661 -17.44 21.62 -20.72
CA ALA A 661 -17.18 22.36 -19.48
C ALA A 661 -15.84 23.13 -19.52
N PHE A 662 -14.98 22.82 -20.46
CA PHE A 662 -13.62 23.36 -20.60
C PHE A 662 -13.39 24.11 -21.90
N GLN A 663 -14.43 24.36 -22.69
CA GLN A 663 -14.26 25.22 -23.84
C GLN A 663 -13.95 26.64 -23.36
N PRO A 664 -12.88 27.26 -23.89
CA PRO A 664 -12.61 28.65 -23.53
C PRO A 664 -13.83 29.50 -23.88
N CYS A 665 -14.38 30.15 -22.87
CA CYS A 665 -15.42 31.14 -23.07
C CYS A 665 -14.74 32.36 -23.68
N ASN A 666 -14.70 32.45 -24.99
CA ASN A 666 -14.09 33.54 -25.71
C ASN A 666 -14.96 34.80 -25.68
N GLN A 667 -16.26 34.65 -25.46
CA GLN A 667 -17.20 35.78 -25.27
C GLN A 667 -18.37 35.39 -24.37
N PRO A 668 -18.96 36.34 -23.61
CA PRO A 668 -20.22 36.14 -22.92
C PRO A 668 -21.33 35.72 -23.89
N GLY A 669 -21.82 34.51 -23.75
CA GLY A 669 -22.91 33.96 -24.64
C GLY A 669 -22.44 32.93 -25.65
N ASP A 670 -21.14 32.57 -25.68
CA ASP A 670 -20.66 31.45 -26.48
C ASP A 670 -21.33 30.15 -26.05
N PRO A 671 -21.73 29.26 -27.00
CA PRO A 671 -22.53 28.05 -26.73
C PRO A 671 -21.84 27.04 -25.77
N GLY A 672 -20.61 27.25 -25.42
CA GLY A 672 -19.86 26.44 -24.47
C GLY A 672 -19.67 27.04 -23.08
N CYS A 673 -20.15 28.29 -22.89
CA CYS A 673 -20.02 28.98 -21.61
C CYS A 673 -21.19 28.66 -20.70
N LEU A 674 -20.92 27.95 -19.60
CA LEU A 674 -21.93 27.77 -18.56
C LEU A 674 -22.24 29.12 -17.89
N PRO A 675 -23.51 29.52 -17.74
CA PRO A 675 -23.88 30.68 -16.93
C PRO A 675 -23.40 30.44 -15.51
N GLY A 676 -22.47 31.27 -15.01
CA GLY A 676 -21.88 31.12 -13.69
C GLY A 676 -20.50 30.47 -13.68
N ALA A 677 -19.95 30.07 -14.82
CA ALA A 677 -18.53 29.68 -14.95
C ALA A 677 -17.54 30.85 -14.68
N ALA A 678 -18.06 31.88 -14.04
CA ALA A 678 -17.32 33.06 -13.58
C ALA A 678 -16.15 32.72 -12.63
N ASN A 679 -16.13 31.56 -12.02
CA ASN A 679 -15.03 31.09 -11.16
C ASN A 679 -14.41 29.86 -11.80
N GLY A 680 -13.63 30.10 -12.84
CA GLY A 680 -12.95 29.18 -13.72
C GLY A 680 -12.78 27.76 -13.19
N GLY A 681 -13.43 26.81 -13.85
CA GLY A 681 -13.19 25.41 -13.58
C GLY A 681 -11.70 25.08 -13.75
N GLN A 682 -11.17 24.21 -12.95
CA GLN A 682 -9.78 23.75 -13.10
C GLN A 682 -9.64 23.05 -14.45
N GLY A 683 -8.79 23.57 -15.32
CA GLY A 683 -8.37 22.90 -16.53
C GLY A 683 -7.28 21.90 -16.21
N ASN A 684 -7.59 20.61 -16.15
CA ASN A 684 -6.59 19.57 -15.95
C ASN A 684 -6.07 19.10 -17.30
N VAL A 685 -4.76 19.04 -17.46
CA VAL A 685 -4.07 18.73 -18.72
C VAL A 685 -2.94 17.73 -18.46
N ILE A 686 -2.79 16.76 -19.33
CA ILE A 686 -1.67 15.84 -19.30
C ILE A 686 -0.65 16.22 -20.37
N ASP A 687 0.62 16.28 -20.00
CA ASP A 687 1.72 16.57 -20.91
C ASP A 687 1.76 15.50 -22.03
N PRO A 688 1.71 15.90 -23.32
CA PRO A 688 1.82 14.97 -24.44
C PRO A 688 3.12 14.18 -24.47
N ASN A 689 4.18 14.68 -23.84
CA ASN A 689 5.47 13.99 -23.75
C ASN A 689 5.51 13.00 -22.57
N TYR A 690 4.44 12.25 -22.42
CA TYR A 690 4.36 11.22 -21.38
C TYR A 690 5.41 10.12 -21.58
N HIS A 691 6.08 9.76 -20.48
CA HIS A 691 6.92 8.58 -20.38
C HIS A 691 6.46 7.76 -19.17
N THR A 692 6.34 6.45 -19.35
CA THR A 692 6.06 5.57 -18.23
C THR A 692 7.16 5.70 -17.18
N PRO A 693 6.80 5.95 -15.90
CA PRO A 693 7.76 5.98 -14.80
C PRO A 693 8.58 4.70 -14.73
N TYR A 694 9.87 4.85 -14.42
CA TYR A 694 10.74 3.71 -14.19
C TYR A 694 11.74 3.96 -13.06
N ALA A 695 12.28 2.87 -12.52
CA ALA A 695 13.40 2.92 -11.59
C ALA A 695 14.57 2.06 -12.11
N LEU A 696 15.79 2.56 -11.89
CA LEU A 696 17.02 1.80 -11.98
C LEU A 696 17.35 1.27 -10.59
N HIS A 697 17.45 -0.06 -10.44
CA HIS A 697 17.92 -0.68 -9.20
C HIS A 697 19.35 -1.17 -9.41
N VAL A 698 20.23 -0.90 -8.45
CA VAL A 698 21.60 -1.43 -8.35
C VAL A 698 21.78 -1.99 -6.94
N THR A 699 22.18 -3.24 -6.84
CA THR A 699 22.35 -3.90 -5.55
C THR A 699 23.66 -4.64 -5.45
N GLY A 700 24.15 -4.78 -4.23
CA GLY A 700 25.29 -5.63 -3.92
C GLY A 700 25.24 -6.07 -2.48
N GLY A 701 25.50 -7.35 -2.20
CA GLY A 701 25.37 -7.85 -0.86
C GLY A 701 26.04 -9.18 -0.63
N VAL A 702 26.04 -9.57 0.62
CA VAL A 702 26.60 -10.84 1.11
C VAL A 702 25.61 -11.52 2.04
N GLN A 703 25.53 -12.83 1.94
CA GLN A 703 24.78 -13.67 2.86
C GLN A 703 25.72 -14.77 3.36
N TYR A 704 25.76 -14.96 4.67
CA TYR A 704 26.64 -15.93 5.31
C TYR A 704 25.89 -16.78 6.32
N GLN A 705 25.94 -18.08 6.16
CA GLN A 705 25.38 -19.04 7.11
C GLN A 705 26.43 -19.37 8.17
N PHE A 706 26.20 -18.87 9.37
CA PHE A 706 27.05 -19.07 10.52
C PHE A 706 26.48 -20.17 11.41
N LYS A 707 27.23 -21.26 11.62
CA LYS A 707 26.77 -22.40 12.45
C LYS A 707 25.36 -22.84 12.00
N ARG A 708 25.18 -23.63 11.06
CA ARG A 708 23.93 -24.27 10.58
C ARG A 708 22.57 -23.61 10.94
N ASN A 709 22.51 -22.80 12.00
CA ASN A 709 21.31 -22.23 12.61
C ASN A 709 21.22 -20.71 12.52
N TRP A 710 22.23 -20.04 11.99
CA TRP A 710 22.28 -18.60 11.90
C TRP A 710 22.61 -18.14 10.49
N ILE A 711 21.87 -17.19 9.98
CA ILE A 711 22.11 -16.53 8.70
C ILE A 711 22.27 -15.03 8.95
N LEU A 712 23.34 -14.47 8.41
CA LEU A 712 23.64 -13.05 8.41
C LEU A 712 23.53 -12.55 6.98
N SER A 713 22.86 -11.44 6.74
CA SER A 713 22.83 -10.78 5.44
C SER A 713 23.16 -9.31 5.59
N ALA A 714 23.89 -8.78 4.63
CA ALA A 714 24.19 -7.37 4.50
C ALA A 714 24.11 -7.00 3.02
N ASP A 715 23.16 -6.16 2.66
CA ASP A 715 22.90 -5.75 1.29
C ASP A 715 22.90 -4.23 1.19
N TYR A 716 23.50 -3.69 0.14
CA TYR A 716 23.38 -2.31 -0.27
C TYR A 716 22.40 -2.24 -1.45
N VAL A 717 21.49 -1.29 -1.39
CA VAL A 717 20.49 -1.03 -2.43
C VAL A 717 20.57 0.43 -2.84
N HIS A 718 20.66 0.68 -4.14
CA HIS A 718 20.47 1.98 -4.75
C HIS A 718 19.33 1.91 -5.76
N GLU A 719 18.37 2.83 -5.64
CA GLU A 719 17.26 2.98 -6.58
C GLU A 719 17.21 4.42 -7.07
N GLN A 720 17.08 4.60 -8.38
CA GLN A 720 16.92 5.90 -9.03
C GLN A 720 15.59 5.90 -9.78
N GLY A 721 14.60 6.60 -9.24
CA GLY A 721 13.33 6.83 -9.90
C GLY A 721 13.43 7.94 -10.95
N VAL A 722 12.78 7.72 -12.09
CA VAL A 722 12.77 8.66 -13.23
C VAL A 722 11.37 8.67 -13.84
N HIS A 723 10.94 9.83 -14.29
CA HIS A 723 9.62 10.05 -14.88
C HIS A 723 8.45 9.85 -13.90
N GLY A 724 8.67 10.05 -12.59
CA GLY A 724 7.56 10.14 -11.64
C GLY A 724 6.64 11.32 -11.97
N TYR A 725 5.41 11.25 -11.48
CA TYR A 725 4.42 12.28 -11.79
C TYR A 725 4.62 13.53 -10.94
N ARG A 726 4.39 14.72 -11.57
CA ARG A 726 4.35 16.01 -10.91
C ARG A 726 3.19 16.85 -11.43
N ARG A 727 2.62 17.68 -10.55
CA ARG A 727 1.56 18.61 -10.86
C ARG A 727 2.10 20.02 -10.89
N TYR A 728 1.82 20.73 -11.97
CA TYR A 728 2.20 22.12 -12.23
C TYR A 728 0.92 22.94 -12.24
N ASP A 729 0.74 23.81 -11.26
CA ASP A 729 -0.44 24.66 -11.16
C ASP A 729 -0.13 26.04 -11.72
N TYR A 730 -0.86 26.40 -12.77
CA TYR A 730 -0.85 27.72 -13.38
C TYR A 730 -2.19 28.37 -13.09
N THR A 731 -2.23 29.35 -12.20
CA THR A 731 -3.49 30.01 -11.81
C THR A 731 -3.46 31.50 -12.09
N ALA A 732 -4.63 32.05 -12.44
CA ALA A 732 -4.79 33.46 -12.61
C ALA A 732 -4.52 34.30 -11.33
N GLY A 733 -4.67 33.65 -10.17
CA GLY A 733 -4.37 34.22 -8.87
C GLY A 733 -2.87 34.43 -8.59
N TYR A 734 -2.00 33.72 -9.31
CA TYR A 734 -0.56 33.88 -9.12
C TYR A 734 -0.09 35.20 -9.62
N THR A 735 0.45 36.04 -8.74
CA THR A 735 0.97 37.37 -9.07
C THR A 735 2.03 37.32 -10.17
N LEU A 736 2.82 36.23 -10.24
CA LEU A 736 3.79 36.01 -11.30
C LEU A 736 3.14 35.92 -12.69
N PHE A 737 1.95 35.35 -12.79
CA PHE A 737 1.21 35.18 -14.05
C PHE A 737 0.20 36.28 -14.30
N SER A 738 -0.12 37.08 -13.29
CA SER A 738 -1.11 38.16 -13.36
C SER A 738 -0.90 39.11 -14.55
N PRO A 739 0.31 39.58 -14.91
CA PRO A 739 0.49 40.42 -16.09
C PRO A 739 0.14 39.71 -17.40
N LEU A 740 0.43 38.44 -17.53
CA LEU A 740 0.12 37.62 -18.72
C LEU A 740 -1.38 37.41 -18.82
N PHE A 741 -2.02 37.04 -17.71
CA PHE A 741 -3.46 36.87 -17.63
C PHE A 741 -4.21 38.18 -17.81
N ALA A 742 -3.72 39.31 -17.31
CA ALA A 742 -4.34 40.60 -17.50
C ALA A 742 -4.39 41.04 -18.97
N GLN A 743 -3.35 40.72 -19.74
CA GLN A 743 -3.33 40.97 -21.17
C GLN A 743 -4.37 40.11 -21.92
N ASP A 744 -4.48 38.85 -21.51
CA ASP A 744 -5.43 37.93 -22.10
C ASP A 744 -6.87 38.21 -21.64
N MET A 745 -7.07 38.57 -20.38
CA MET A 745 -8.39 38.99 -19.85
C MET A 745 -8.88 40.26 -20.47
N ALA A 746 -8.01 41.19 -20.84
CA ALA A 746 -8.40 42.42 -21.54
C ALA A 746 -8.89 42.14 -22.97
N THR A 747 -8.44 41.06 -23.59
CA THR A 747 -8.85 40.64 -24.94
C THR A 747 -9.99 39.63 -24.95
N GLN A 748 -10.13 38.79 -23.90
CA GLN A 748 -11.07 37.66 -23.88
C GLN A 748 -12.21 37.77 -22.86
N GLN A 749 -12.25 38.83 -22.07
CA GLN A 749 -13.35 39.19 -21.15
C GLN A 749 -13.75 38.12 -20.14
N ALA A 750 -12.99 37.16 -19.76
CA ALA A 750 -13.28 36.37 -18.55
C ALA A 750 -12.33 35.24 -18.28
N ASN A 751 -12.10 35.01 -17.05
CA ASN A 751 -11.88 33.73 -16.36
C ASN A 751 -10.98 32.76 -17.11
N VAL A 752 -9.69 33.10 -17.17
CA VAL A 752 -8.69 32.08 -17.48
C VAL A 752 -8.73 31.06 -16.35
N PRO A 753 -9.11 29.82 -16.65
CA PRO A 753 -9.23 28.80 -15.61
C PRO A 753 -7.85 28.49 -14.98
N ASN A 754 -7.86 28.10 -13.74
CA ASN A 754 -6.71 27.46 -13.14
C ASN A 754 -6.36 26.21 -13.94
N ILE A 755 -5.10 26.08 -14.37
CA ILE A 755 -4.64 24.99 -15.18
C ILE A 755 -3.68 24.16 -14.36
N ALA A 756 -4.05 22.88 -14.14
CA ALA A 756 -3.17 21.89 -13.56
C ALA A 756 -2.60 21.01 -14.69
N LEU A 757 -1.29 21.13 -14.92
CA LEU A 757 -0.58 20.31 -15.90
C LEU A 757 0.14 19.16 -15.20
N PHE A 758 -0.22 17.94 -15.56
CA PHE A 758 0.44 16.73 -15.08
C PHE A 758 1.57 16.33 -16.01
N LYS A 759 2.77 16.17 -15.46
CA LYS A 759 3.98 15.74 -16.19
C LYS A 759 4.60 14.51 -15.55
N SER A 760 5.26 13.72 -16.38
CA SER A 760 6.12 12.62 -15.94
C SER A 760 7.59 13.04 -15.99
N ASP A 761 8.00 13.92 -15.07
CA ASP A 761 9.37 14.47 -15.03
C ASP A 761 10.04 14.44 -13.66
N ASN A 762 9.39 13.87 -12.64
CA ASN A 762 9.98 13.73 -11.32
C ASN A 762 11.16 12.75 -11.31
N ARG A 763 12.06 12.98 -10.37
CA ARG A 763 13.20 12.13 -10.08
C ARG A 763 13.27 11.88 -8.59
N SER A 764 13.55 10.64 -8.22
CA SER A 764 13.76 10.24 -6.83
C SER A 764 15.02 9.39 -6.70
N SER A 765 15.56 9.31 -5.51
CA SER A 765 16.69 8.42 -5.21
C SER A 765 16.52 7.78 -3.85
N TYR A 766 16.83 6.50 -3.76
CA TYR A 766 16.88 5.74 -2.52
C TYR A 766 18.24 5.06 -2.39
N ASN A 767 18.83 5.13 -1.19
CA ASN A 767 20.05 4.43 -0.85
C ASN A 767 19.85 3.77 0.49
N ALA A 768 20.13 2.48 0.60
CA ALA A 768 19.95 1.75 1.84
C ALA A 768 21.05 0.70 2.08
N MET A 769 21.38 0.51 3.34
CA MET A 769 22.06 -0.66 3.86
C MET A 769 21.05 -1.50 4.64
N LEU A 770 20.85 -2.73 4.20
CA LEU A 770 19.90 -3.68 4.76
C LEU A 770 20.69 -4.76 5.50
N LEU A 771 20.51 -4.86 6.81
CA LEU A 771 21.12 -5.90 7.62
C LEU A 771 20.05 -6.84 8.13
N ARG A 772 20.32 -8.15 8.12
CA ARG A 772 19.41 -9.15 8.67
C ARG A 772 20.22 -10.23 9.41
N VAL A 773 19.68 -10.60 10.55
CA VAL A 773 20.16 -11.74 11.36
C VAL A 773 18.97 -12.67 11.57
N GLN A 774 19.13 -13.91 11.19
CA GLN A 774 18.13 -14.97 11.44
C GLN A 774 18.78 -16.06 12.27
N GLY A 775 18.07 -16.53 13.30
CA GLY A 775 18.53 -17.58 14.17
C GLY A 775 17.42 -18.56 14.49
N ASN A 776 17.72 -19.86 14.31
CA ASN A 776 16.83 -20.94 14.67
C ASN A 776 17.57 -21.88 15.64
N VAL A 777 17.24 -21.79 16.92
CA VAL A 777 17.73 -22.72 17.93
C VAL A 777 16.55 -23.62 18.34
N SER A 778 16.41 -24.71 17.61
CA SER A 778 15.36 -25.74 17.76
C SER A 778 14.91 -25.93 19.19
N HIS A 779 13.60 -25.91 19.45
CA HIS A 779 12.95 -26.05 20.76
C HIS A 779 13.24 -24.95 21.80
N ARG A 780 14.01 -23.90 21.48
CA ARG A 780 14.28 -22.79 22.39
C ARG A 780 13.74 -21.47 21.86
N PHE A 781 14.20 -21.08 20.69
CA PHE A 781 13.72 -19.83 20.06
C PHE A 781 13.99 -19.82 18.55
N ASN A 782 13.16 -19.07 17.85
CA ASN A 782 13.37 -18.64 16.47
C ASN A 782 13.27 -17.13 16.45
N LEU A 783 14.15 -16.45 15.75
CA LEU A 783 14.12 -14.99 15.65
C LEU A 783 14.64 -14.50 14.30
N THR A 784 14.10 -13.38 13.88
CA THR A 784 14.63 -12.53 12.82
C THR A 784 14.76 -11.12 13.34
N ALA A 785 15.94 -10.54 13.19
CA ALA A 785 16.17 -9.13 13.43
C ALA A 785 16.64 -8.47 12.14
N THR A 786 16.06 -7.32 11.81
CA THR A 786 16.42 -6.53 10.64
C THR A 786 16.79 -5.11 11.05
N TYR A 787 17.73 -4.53 10.34
CA TYR A 787 18.07 -3.13 10.48
C TYR A 787 18.26 -2.52 9.10
N THR A 788 17.55 -1.43 8.85
CA THR A 788 17.65 -0.63 7.64
C THR A 788 18.20 0.73 7.98
N LEU A 789 19.27 1.13 7.30
CA LEU A 789 19.78 2.50 7.30
C LEU A 789 19.58 3.04 5.90
N SER A 790 18.73 4.05 5.73
CA SER A 790 18.30 4.51 4.40
C SER A 790 18.23 6.02 4.28
N SER A 791 18.18 6.47 3.04
CA SER A 791 17.89 7.85 2.65
C SER A 791 17.08 7.83 1.35
N ALA A 792 15.85 8.31 1.42
CA ALA A 792 14.96 8.50 0.29
C ALA A 792 14.78 9.98 0.01
N LYS A 793 14.97 10.42 -1.24
CA LYS A 793 14.85 11.82 -1.65
C LYS A 793 14.06 11.95 -2.93
N THR A 794 13.33 13.06 -3.05
CA THR A 794 12.52 13.39 -4.21
C THR A 794 12.51 14.89 -4.47
N TRP A 795 12.00 15.29 -5.63
CA TRP A 795 11.67 16.67 -5.93
C TRP A 795 10.21 16.95 -5.60
N GLY A 796 9.93 18.07 -4.98
CA GLY A 796 8.60 18.51 -4.67
C GLY A 796 8.65 19.83 -3.92
N CYS A 797 7.54 20.54 -3.87
CA CYS A 797 7.40 21.76 -3.09
C CYS A 797 6.83 21.47 -1.71
N VAL A 798 5.63 20.95 -1.76
CA VAL A 798 4.89 20.30 -0.71
C VAL A 798 4.64 18.91 -1.26
N LEU A 799 4.90 17.88 -0.51
CA LEU A 799 4.60 16.52 -0.96
C LEU A 799 3.09 16.42 -1.21
N GLY A 800 2.72 15.68 -2.24
CA GLY A 800 1.32 15.40 -2.53
C GLY A 800 0.62 14.91 -1.27
N GLU A 801 -0.64 15.28 -1.15
CA GLU A 801 -1.49 14.76 -0.08
C GLU A 801 -1.46 13.23 -0.11
N LEU A 802 -1.69 12.60 1.05
CA LEU A 802 -1.60 11.15 1.23
C LEU A 802 -2.28 10.31 0.14
N TRP A 803 -3.31 10.84 -0.49
CA TRP A 803 -4.11 10.19 -1.53
C TRP A 803 -3.81 10.63 -2.96
N ASP A 804 -2.98 11.66 -3.17
CA ASP A 804 -2.76 12.21 -4.51
C ASP A 804 -1.43 11.75 -5.15
N TYR A 805 -0.45 11.40 -4.34
CA TYR A 805 0.88 10.87 -4.74
C TYR A 805 1.57 11.60 -5.89
N VAL A 806 1.07 12.77 -6.25
CA VAL A 806 1.61 13.64 -7.27
C VAL A 806 2.23 14.83 -6.61
N ASN A 807 3.56 14.87 -6.59
CA ASN A 807 4.28 15.97 -5.98
C ASN A 807 4.01 17.28 -6.72
N GLY A 808 3.59 18.30 -5.99
CA GLY A 808 3.42 19.64 -6.52
C GLY A 808 4.76 20.30 -6.88
N VAL A 809 4.69 21.36 -7.68
CA VAL A 809 5.81 22.20 -8.08
C VAL A 809 5.62 23.58 -7.48
N CYS A 810 6.61 24.08 -6.71
CA CYS A 810 6.53 25.40 -6.10
C CYS A 810 6.43 26.52 -7.13
N ASN A 811 7.28 26.45 -8.11
CA ASN A 811 7.33 27.43 -9.18
C ASN A 811 7.31 26.75 -10.55
N PRO A 812 6.18 26.76 -11.26
CA PRO A 812 6.05 26.12 -12.57
C PRO A 812 7.05 26.60 -13.63
N LEU A 813 7.61 27.79 -13.46
CA LEU A 813 8.66 28.33 -14.35
C LEU A 813 10.06 27.91 -13.94
N ASN A 814 10.24 27.43 -12.71
CA ASN A 814 11.50 26.87 -12.21
C ASN A 814 11.23 25.59 -11.38
N PRO A 815 10.81 24.51 -12.03
CA PRO A 815 10.30 23.31 -11.36
C PRO A 815 11.33 22.48 -10.60
N PHE A 816 12.59 22.86 -10.66
CA PHE A 816 13.70 22.26 -9.93
C PHE A 816 14.44 23.37 -9.14
N GLY A 817 13.67 24.16 -8.40
CA GLY A 817 14.16 25.29 -7.63
C GLY A 817 14.98 24.90 -6.40
N PRO A 818 15.69 25.87 -5.81
CA PRO A 818 16.41 25.66 -4.57
C PRO A 818 15.45 25.26 -3.43
N GLY A 819 15.84 24.25 -2.66
CA GLY A 819 15.04 23.74 -1.54
C GLY A 819 13.94 22.76 -1.93
N ASP A 820 13.68 22.52 -3.22
CA ASP A 820 12.66 21.60 -3.72
C ASP A 820 13.16 20.15 -3.80
N TYR A 821 14.43 19.89 -3.58
CA TYR A 821 15.00 18.55 -3.46
C TYR A 821 15.27 18.23 -1.99
N GLY A 822 14.56 17.27 -1.45
CA GLY A 822 14.62 16.91 -0.04
C GLY A 822 14.26 15.44 0.20
N PRO A 823 14.18 15.04 1.48
CA PRO A 823 13.65 13.72 1.83
C PRO A 823 12.25 13.51 1.23
N SER A 824 11.90 12.27 0.89
CA SER A 824 10.52 11.90 0.57
C SER A 824 9.71 11.68 1.85
N GLY A 825 8.39 11.72 1.77
CA GLY A 825 7.52 11.49 2.94
C GLY A 825 7.73 10.13 3.61
N GLU A 826 8.24 9.16 2.87
CA GLU A 826 8.56 7.80 3.34
C GLU A 826 10.04 7.66 3.77
N ASP A 827 10.79 8.76 3.94
CA ASP A 827 12.20 8.69 4.36
C ASP A 827 12.34 8.37 5.85
N VAL A 828 12.50 7.10 6.18
CA VAL A 828 12.86 6.61 7.51
C VAL A 828 14.35 6.28 7.53
N THR A 829 15.14 7.14 8.17
CA THR A 829 16.61 7.02 8.13
C THR A 829 17.12 5.76 8.79
N SER A 830 16.52 5.34 9.90
CA SER A 830 16.93 4.15 10.65
C SER A 830 15.71 3.39 11.11
N ARG A 831 15.67 2.10 10.80
CA ARG A 831 14.62 1.20 11.24
C ARG A 831 15.18 -0.11 11.74
N PHE A 832 14.70 -0.53 12.89
CA PHE A 832 14.97 -1.82 13.50
C PHE A 832 13.67 -2.60 13.68
N THR A 833 13.65 -3.86 13.27
CA THR A 833 12.54 -4.77 13.54
C THR A 833 13.08 -6.08 14.09
N LEU A 834 12.43 -6.62 15.12
CA LEU A 834 12.71 -7.93 15.65
C LEU A 834 11.39 -8.69 15.80
N ALA A 835 11.31 -9.85 15.14
CA ALA A 835 10.24 -10.81 15.33
C ALA A 835 10.82 -12.12 15.86
N GLY A 836 10.14 -12.76 16.80
CA GLY A 836 10.65 -14.02 17.33
C GLY A 836 9.67 -14.75 18.22
N ILE A 837 9.91 -16.05 18.34
CA ILE A 837 9.17 -16.96 19.20
C ILE A 837 10.14 -17.58 20.18
N VAL A 838 9.80 -17.56 21.47
CA VAL A 838 10.53 -18.21 22.56
C VAL A 838 9.64 -19.27 23.19
N TYR A 839 10.19 -20.46 23.34
CA TYR A 839 9.51 -21.59 23.98
C TYR A 839 9.95 -21.67 25.45
N ILE A 840 9.01 -21.44 26.35
CA ILE A 840 9.26 -21.39 27.80
C ILE A 840 8.83 -22.73 28.44
N PRO A 841 9.53 -23.20 29.48
CA PRO A 841 9.11 -24.35 30.25
C PRO A 841 7.66 -24.27 30.71
N GLY A 842 6.94 -25.38 30.69
CA GLY A 842 5.49 -25.43 30.98
C GLY A 842 4.60 -25.36 29.74
N GLY A 843 5.21 -25.36 28.54
CA GLY A 843 4.49 -25.38 27.25
C GLY A 843 4.00 -24.01 26.78
N PHE A 844 4.48 -22.94 27.38
CA PHE A 844 4.17 -21.58 26.91
C PHE A 844 5.02 -21.20 25.70
N GLN A 845 4.42 -20.47 24.80
CA GLN A 845 5.04 -19.80 23.65
C GLN A 845 4.85 -18.30 23.81
N VAL A 846 5.95 -17.58 23.73
CA VAL A 846 5.95 -16.10 23.76
C VAL A 846 6.45 -15.61 22.42
N THR A 847 5.60 -14.92 21.70
CA THR A 847 5.95 -14.30 20.42
C THR A 847 6.01 -12.80 20.60
N THR A 848 7.02 -12.18 20.04
CA THR A 848 7.17 -10.72 20.08
C THR A 848 7.39 -10.15 18.69
N LEU A 849 6.90 -8.93 18.50
CA LEU A 849 7.21 -8.06 17.38
C LEU A 849 7.66 -6.71 17.96
N ILE A 850 8.91 -6.35 17.71
CA ILE A 850 9.48 -5.06 18.11
C ILE A 850 9.76 -4.25 16.86
N GLN A 851 9.29 -3.04 16.83
CA GLN A 851 9.53 -2.07 15.77
C GLN A 851 10.08 -0.79 16.41
N ALA A 852 11.15 -0.26 15.83
CA ALA A 852 11.71 1.02 16.24
C ALA A 852 12.25 1.73 15.00
N GLU A 853 11.76 2.95 14.77
CA GLU A 853 12.16 3.73 13.61
C GLU A 853 12.31 5.21 13.94
N THR A 854 13.20 5.88 13.22
CA THR A 854 13.31 7.33 13.27
C THR A 854 12.08 7.96 12.68
N ALA A 855 11.77 9.17 13.14
CA ALA A 855 10.62 9.92 12.66
C ALA A 855 10.69 10.18 11.16
N ARG A 856 9.53 10.19 10.52
CA ARG A 856 9.36 10.64 9.14
C ARG A 856 9.58 12.13 9.01
N PRO A 857 9.97 12.60 7.83
CA PRO A 857 10.16 14.02 7.57
C PRO A 857 8.82 14.74 7.45
N ILE A 858 8.88 16.05 7.68
CA ILE A 858 7.72 16.95 7.65
C ILE A 858 8.10 18.23 6.94
N THR A 859 7.26 18.69 6.02
CA THR A 859 7.33 20.01 5.42
C THR A 859 6.50 20.99 6.27
N LEU A 860 7.10 22.09 6.67
CA LEU A 860 6.38 23.16 7.34
C LEU A 860 5.86 24.15 6.30
N THR A 861 4.53 24.24 6.17
CA THR A 861 3.85 25.14 5.24
C THR A 861 3.41 26.43 5.95
N THR A 862 3.07 27.45 5.17
CA THR A 862 2.54 28.71 5.68
C THR A 862 1.30 29.10 4.88
N PRO A 863 0.28 29.72 5.50
CA PRO A 863 -0.86 30.29 4.78
C PRO A 863 -0.54 31.64 4.12
N VAL A 864 0.70 32.10 4.15
CA VAL A 864 1.14 33.33 3.54
C VAL A 864 1.85 33.06 2.22
N ASP A 865 1.47 33.75 1.16
CA ASP A 865 2.17 33.72 -0.13
C ASP A 865 3.59 34.29 0.02
N VAL A 866 4.55 33.40 0.19
CA VAL A 866 5.98 33.74 0.40
C VAL A 866 6.71 33.87 -0.92
N ASN A 867 6.31 33.09 -1.92
CA ASN A 867 6.97 33.04 -3.20
C ASN A 867 6.41 34.09 -4.21
N GLY A 868 5.32 34.78 -3.85
CA GLY A 868 4.70 35.81 -4.66
C GLY A 868 3.90 35.29 -5.86
N LEU A 869 3.52 34.01 -5.86
CA LEU A 869 2.76 33.41 -6.95
C LEU A 869 1.24 33.56 -6.78
N GLY A 870 0.79 33.93 -5.58
CA GLY A 870 -0.63 34.17 -5.26
C GLY A 870 -1.37 32.92 -4.72
N ASP A 871 -0.68 31.79 -4.55
CA ASP A 871 -1.23 30.58 -3.95
C ASP A 871 -0.37 30.16 -2.75
N PRO A 872 -0.81 30.44 -1.52
CA PRO A 872 -0.05 30.06 -0.34
C PRO A 872 -0.14 28.55 -0.01
N SER A 873 -0.98 27.78 -0.67
CA SER A 873 -1.20 26.36 -0.35
C SER A 873 0.04 25.50 -0.55
N ASN A 874 0.96 25.92 -1.41
CA ASN A 874 2.21 25.24 -1.72
C ASN A 874 3.45 25.96 -1.17
N ASP A 875 3.27 26.98 -0.32
CA ASP A 875 4.38 27.73 0.26
C ASP A 875 4.96 27.09 1.50
N ARG A 876 6.28 26.98 1.52
CA ARG A 876 7.02 26.54 2.70
C ARG A 876 7.32 27.73 3.63
N ALA A 877 7.23 27.45 4.92
CA ALA A 877 7.44 28.46 5.95
C ALA A 877 8.82 29.11 5.90
N VAL A 878 8.90 30.34 6.40
CA VAL A 878 10.14 31.09 6.53
C VAL A 878 10.53 31.18 8.00
N ILE A 879 11.75 30.77 8.34
CA ILE A 879 12.31 30.83 9.67
C ILE A 879 13.52 31.77 9.67
N ASN A 880 13.48 32.80 10.49
CA ASN A 880 14.55 33.83 10.53
C ASN A 880 14.90 34.43 9.16
N GLY A 881 13.91 34.63 8.30
CA GLY A 881 14.09 35.17 6.96
C GLY A 881 14.61 34.20 5.91
N VAL A 882 14.71 32.92 6.23
CA VAL A 882 15.13 31.86 5.30
C VAL A 882 13.97 30.86 5.09
N GLN A 883 13.58 30.66 3.84
CA GLN A 883 12.56 29.66 3.51
C GLN A 883 13.08 28.25 3.81
N THR A 884 12.25 27.43 4.41
CA THR A 884 12.56 26.04 4.72
C THR A 884 12.64 25.19 3.45
N ASN A 885 13.37 24.09 3.52
CA ASN A 885 13.43 23.10 2.44
C ASN A 885 12.31 22.08 2.56
N LEU A 886 12.05 21.35 1.48
CA LEU A 886 11.17 20.19 1.46
C LEU A 886 11.59 19.23 2.57
N ASP A 887 10.62 18.82 3.41
CA ASP A 887 10.78 17.81 4.45
C ASP A 887 12.01 18.00 5.35
N GLN A 888 12.27 19.26 5.68
CA GLN A 888 13.44 19.65 6.48
C GLN A 888 13.36 19.17 7.93
N PHE A 889 12.16 18.99 8.45
CA PHE A 889 11.93 18.67 9.85
C PHE A 889 11.60 17.20 10.02
N ARG A 890 11.67 16.70 11.26
CA ARG A 890 11.33 15.33 11.61
C ARG A 890 10.27 15.32 12.71
N GLY A 891 9.31 14.42 12.62
CA GLY A 891 8.29 14.20 13.63
C GLY A 891 8.79 13.44 14.86
N THR A 892 7.95 12.60 15.42
CA THR A 892 8.27 11.76 16.60
C THR A 892 8.70 10.37 16.14
N PRO A 893 9.76 9.78 16.71
CA PRO A 893 10.16 8.40 16.42
C PRO A 893 9.06 7.43 16.84
N TYR A 894 8.85 6.42 16.00
CA TYR A 894 7.92 5.32 16.27
C TYR A 894 8.66 4.17 16.97
N ILE A 895 8.14 3.72 18.13
CA ILE A 895 8.65 2.54 18.81
C ILE A 895 7.47 1.77 19.38
N GLN A 896 7.31 0.52 18.97
CA GLN A 896 6.25 -0.36 19.44
C GLN A 896 6.80 -1.72 19.80
N VAL A 897 6.29 -2.28 20.88
CA VAL A 897 6.56 -3.65 21.30
C VAL A 897 5.23 -4.37 21.45
N ASP A 898 5.02 -5.38 20.63
CA ASP A 898 3.86 -6.25 20.67
C ASP A 898 4.25 -7.63 21.18
N LEU A 899 3.41 -8.22 21.99
CA LEU A 899 3.68 -9.49 22.65
C LEU A 899 2.45 -10.38 22.58
N ARG A 900 2.65 -11.66 22.27
CA ARG A 900 1.63 -12.69 22.40
C ARG A 900 2.12 -13.82 23.30
N VAL A 901 1.29 -14.24 24.24
CA VAL A 901 1.52 -15.39 25.10
C VAL A 901 0.46 -16.43 24.77
N THR A 902 0.90 -17.61 24.39
CA THR A 902 0.04 -18.75 23.99
C THR A 902 0.44 -19.99 24.78
N ARG A 903 -0.52 -20.78 25.17
CA ARG A 903 -0.29 -22.14 25.72
C ARG A 903 -1.12 -23.17 24.97
N PRO A 904 -0.53 -23.98 24.09
CA PRO A 904 -1.23 -25.04 23.40
C PRO A 904 -1.56 -26.21 24.34
N PHE A 905 -2.80 -26.73 24.24
CA PHE A 905 -3.27 -27.93 24.92
C PHE A 905 -3.72 -28.96 23.88
N LYS A 906 -3.13 -30.14 23.90
CA LYS A 906 -3.57 -31.24 23.05
C LYS A 906 -4.77 -31.93 23.71
N VAL A 907 -5.82 -32.17 22.92
CA VAL A 907 -7.05 -32.85 23.32
C VAL A 907 -7.26 -34.04 22.39
N GLY A 908 -6.97 -35.24 22.89
CA GLY A 908 -6.90 -36.43 22.05
C GLY A 908 -5.71 -36.33 21.06
N GLU A 909 -5.83 -37.07 19.95
CA GLU A 909 -4.74 -37.15 18.95
C GLU A 909 -4.81 -36.06 17.89
N ARG A 910 -5.98 -35.48 17.65
CA ARG A 910 -6.27 -34.59 16.52
C ARG A 910 -6.50 -33.12 16.90
N TRP A 911 -7.01 -32.83 18.10
CA TRP A 911 -7.41 -31.51 18.48
C TRP A 911 -6.32 -30.78 19.29
N GLN A 912 -6.14 -29.50 18.99
CA GLN A 912 -5.32 -28.62 19.81
C GLN A 912 -6.11 -27.36 20.13
N ILE A 913 -6.17 -26.99 21.41
CA ILE A 913 -6.78 -25.75 21.88
C ILE A 913 -5.66 -24.81 22.32
N MET A 914 -5.64 -23.61 21.79
CA MET A 914 -4.60 -22.60 21.98
C MET A 914 -5.21 -21.29 22.49
N PRO A 915 -5.47 -21.15 23.80
CA PRO A 915 -5.77 -19.84 24.36
C PRO A 915 -4.53 -18.95 24.29
N PHE A 916 -4.77 -17.67 24.04
CA PHE A 916 -3.72 -16.67 23.96
C PHE A 916 -4.17 -15.30 24.46
N VAL A 917 -3.19 -14.51 24.85
CA VAL A 917 -3.34 -13.08 25.14
C VAL A 917 -2.33 -12.34 24.29
N GLU A 918 -2.79 -11.29 23.63
CA GLU A 918 -1.94 -10.37 22.87
C GLU A 918 -1.94 -9.00 23.55
N PHE A 919 -0.78 -8.38 23.51
CA PHE A 919 -0.57 -7.02 23.99
C PHE A 919 0.05 -6.23 22.85
N PHE A 920 -0.62 -5.17 22.45
CA PHE A 920 -0.12 -4.23 21.45
C PHE A 920 0.37 -2.98 22.16
N ASN A 921 1.48 -2.43 21.69
CA ASN A 921 2.15 -1.29 22.34
C ASN A 921 2.28 -1.50 23.86
N LEU A 922 2.95 -2.57 24.23
CA LEU A 922 3.04 -3.07 25.62
C LEU A 922 3.41 -1.99 26.65
N PHE A 923 4.22 -1.03 26.25
CA PHE A 923 4.69 0.06 27.12
C PHE A 923 3.83 1.31 27.04
N ASN A 924 2.72 1.26 26.32
CA ASN A 924 1.81 2.41 26.09
C ASN A 924 2.56 3.67 25.67
N ARG A 925 3.55 3.50 24.80
CA ARG A 925 4.29 4.64 24.27
C ARG A 925 3.36 5.47 23.41
N ASN A 926 3.39 6.77 23.60
CA ASN A 926 2.74 7.67 22.67
C ASN A 926 3.55 7.68 21.35
N ASN A 927 2.99 7.04 20.32
CA ASN A 927 3.49 7.04 18.96
C ASN A 927 2.57 7.95 18.14
N PRO A 928 2.69 9.27 18.28
CA PRO A 928 1.86 10.16 17.49
C PRO A 928 2.17 9.91 16.02
N GLY A 929 1.16 10.01 15.21
CA GLY A 929 1.24 9.64 13.83
C GLY A 929 2.02 10.56 12.93
N ALA A 930 3.14 11.03 13.41
CA ALA A 930 4.17 11.68 12.59
C ALA A 930 4.49 10.88 11.31
N ASN A 931 4.08 9.62 11.27
CA ASN A 931 4.28 8.76 10.12
C ASN A 931 3.32 9.08 8.95
N TYR A 932 2.28 9.89 9.16
CA TYR A 932 1.25 10.11 8.13
C TYR A 932 1.05 11.58 7.78
N VAL A 933 1.57 12.48 8.58
CA VAL A 933 1.50 13.91 8.29
C VAL A 933 2.78 14.34 7.62
N THR A 934 2.69 14.65 6.35
CA THR A 934 3.82 15.14 5.54
C THR A 934 3.95 16.64 5.58
N ASN A 935 2.84 17.34 5.82
CA ASN A 935 2.80 18.81 5.83
C ASN A 935 2.15 19.32 7.11
N ILE A 936 2.79 20.27 7.79
CA ILE A 936 2.24 20.94 8.96
C ILE A 936 2.15 22.42 8.68
N ALA A 937 0.93 22.95 8.74
CA ALA A 937 0.71 24.37 8.62
C ALA A 937 1.32 25.11 9.81
N ALA A 938 2.14 26.10 9.54
CA ALA A 938 2.64 27.03 10.53
C ALA A 938 1.67 28.20 10.68
N LEU A 939 1.41 28.61 11.90
CA LEU A 939 0.63 29.82 12.14
C LEU A 939 1.45 31.05 11.80
N PRO A 940 0.90 32.05 11.08
CA PRO A 940 1.57 33.30 10.87
C PRO A 940 1.73 34.02 12.22
N THR A 941 2.88 34.67 12.44
CA THR A 941 3.04 35.53 13.60
C THR A 941 2.12 36.75 13.49
N PRO A 942 1.61 37.28 14.61
CA PRO A 942 0.72 38.42 14.52
C PRO A 942 1.38 39.61 13.82
N VAL A 943 0.74 39.99 12.75
CA VAL A 943 0.60 41.30 12.10
C VAL A 943 1.84 41.99 11.49
N ASN A 944 3.07 41.81 11.91
CA ASN A 944 4.16 42.63 11.40
C ASN A 944 5.37 41.92 10.80
N ASN A 945 5.32 40.58 10.70
CA ASN A 945 6.44 39.82 10.16
C ASN A 945 5.91 38.68 9.28
N LEU A 946 5.57 39.02 8.05
CA LEU A 946 5.02 38.10 7.03
C LEU A 946 5.93 36.86 6.74
N PHE A 947 7.13 36.85 7.32
CA PHE A 947 8.16 35.86 7.01
C PHE A 947 8.55 34.98 8.21
N ASN A 948 7.87 35.09 9.33
CA ASN A 948 8.13 34.23 10.49
C ASN A 948 6.94 33.32 10.74
N ALA A 949 7.13 32.05 10.54
CA ALA A 949 6.16 31.02 10.87
C ALA A 949 6.22 30.64 12.37
N THR A 950 5.08 30.40 12.95
CA THR A 950 4.92 29.75 14.25
C THR A 950 4.37 28.34 14.06
N ALA A 951 4.85 27.37 14.82
CA ALA A 951 4.27 26.05 14.80
C ALA A 951 2.84 26.08 15.33
N LEU A 952 2.00 25.21 14.80
CA LEU A 952 0.70 24.90 15.38
C LEU A 952 0.90 24.50 16.85
N CYS A 953 0.37 25.30 17.72
CA CYS A 953 0.48 25.06 19.14
C CYS A 953 -0.90 25.16 19.81
N PRO A 954 -1.25 24.18 20.65
CA PRO A 954 -2.55 24.12 21.30
C PRO A 954 -2.76 25.15 22.42
N THR A 955 -1.77 26.00 22.70
CA THR A 955 -1.92 27.02 23.75
C THR A 955 -1.43 28.38 23.29
N PRO A 956 -2.04 29.48 23.75
CA PRO A 956 -1.61 30.84 23.41
C PRO A 956 -0.12 31.13 23.71
N ALA A 957 0.49 30.38 24.63
CA ALA A 957 1.90 30.51 24.99
C ALA A 957 2.87 30.04 23.89
N CYS A 958 2.34 29.42 22.85
CA CYS A 958 3.13 28.85 21.77
C CYS A 958 3.19 29.71 20.51
N ASN A 959 2.54 30.85 20.47
CA ASN A 959 2.65 31.84 19.40
C ASN A 959 4.01 32.54 19.43
N VAL A 960 5.08 31.80 19.61
CA VAL A 960 6.45 32.27 19.57
C VAL A 960 7.03 31.88 18.23
N PRO A 961 7.69 32.75 17.49
CA PRO A 961 8.38 32.42 16.26
C PRO A 961 9.31 31.24 16.46
N ILE A 962 9.26 30.27 15.56
CA ILE A 962 10.19 29.15 15.57
C ILE A 962 11.58 29.68 15.21
N THR A 963 12.47 29.70 16.16
CA THR A 963 13.86 30.12 15.96
C THR A 963 14.80 28.90 15.91
N ASN A 964 14.29 27.73 16.32
CA ASN A 964 15.03 26.48 16.33
C ASN A 964 14.13 25.34 15.84
N PRO A 965 14.52 24.55 14.84
CA PRO A 965 13.77 23.40 14.34
C PRO A 965 13.35 22.40 15.42
N ASN A 966 14.16 22.26 16.47
CA ASN A 966 13.86 21.35 17.60
C ASN A 966 12.68 21.82 18.48
N GLN A 967 12.17 23.03 18.26
CA GLN A 967 10.95 23.53 18.90
C GLN A 967 9.67 23.05 18.21
N LEU A 968 9.78 22.45 17.03
CA LEU A 968 8.67 21.79 16.35
C LEU A 968 8.34 20.47 17.06
N LEU A 969 7.70 20.57 18.21
CA LEU A 969 6.99 19.47 18.78
C LEU A 969 5.66 19.38 18.02
N VAL A 970 5.53 18.39 17.16
CA VAL A 970 4.22 18.06 16.59
C VAL A 970 3.30 17.70 17.75
N PRO A 971 2.26 18.48 18.04
CA PRO A 971 1.35 18.15 19.14
C PRO A 971 0.74 16.78 18.86
N ALA A 972 0.71 15.90 19.86
CA ALA A 972 0.08 14.58 19.73
C ALA A 972 -1.38 14.66 19.25
N GLY A 973 -2.03 15.81 19.44
CA GLY A 973 -3.37 16.08 18.95
C GLY A 973 -3.48 16.53 17.50
N ALA A 974 -2.42 17.06 16.91
CA ALA A 974 -2.43 17.45 15.50
C ALA A 974 -2.50 16.26 14.54
N LEU A 975 -2.31 15.06 15.06
CA LEU A 975 -2.23 13.81 14.31
C LEU A 975 -3.40 12.88 14.62
N GLY A 976 -4.35 13.36 15.44
CA GLY A 976 -5.46 12.59 15.95
C GLY A 976 -6.40 12.05 14.88
N ASP A 977 -6.47 12.69 13.75
CA ASP A 977 -7.41 12.36 12.69
C ASP A 977 -7.10 11.03 12.02
N PHE A 978 -5.82 10.64 11.99
CA PHE A 978 -5.36 9.38 11.42
C PHE A 978 -5.21 8.24 12.45
N PHE A 979 -5.40 8.52 13.72
CA PHE A 979 -5.19 7.59 14.85
C PHE A 979 -6.47 7.28 15.62
N GLY A 980 -7.56 7.38 14.94
CA GLY A 980 -8.83 6.89 15.42
C GLY A 980 -8.87 5.35 15.48
N PRO A 981 -9.96 4.82 15.97
CA PRO A 981 -10.27 3.41 15.91
C PRO A 981 -10.12 2.91 14.47
N GLY A 982 -9.44 1.79 14.29
CA GLY A 982 -9.23 1.19 12.98
C GLY A 982 -7.86 1.39 12.38
N THR A 983 -7.03 2.28 12.90
CA THR A 983 -5.62 2.39 12.47
C THR A 983 -4.83 1.17 12.89
N THR A 984 -3.84 0.82 12.08
CA THR A 984 -2.99 -0.36 12.29
C THR A 984 -1.67 -0.02 12.96
N VAL A 985 -1.31 1.24 12.95
CA VAL A 985 -0.03 1.76 13.42
C VAL A 985 -0.30 2.85 14.47
N GLY A 986 0.56 2.94 15.48
CA GLY A 986 0.45 3.99 16.50
C GLY A 986 -0.68 3.80 17.52
N ILE A 987 -1.29 2.63 17.59
CA ILE A 987 -2.34 2.37 18.59
C ILE A 987 -1.77 2.49 20.01
N PRO A 988 -2.57 3.00 20.97
CA PRO A 988 -2.20 2.96 22.40
C PRO A 988 -2.13 1.51 22.87
N PHE A 989 -1.66 1.30 24.10
CA PHE A 989 -1.71 -0.03 24.71
C PHE A 989 -3.11 -0.64 24.54
N ALA A 990 -3.13 -1.85 24.04
CA ALA A 990 -4.35 -2.64 23.89
C ALA A 990 -4.05 -4.11 24.23
N ALA A 991 -4.93 -4.75 24.98
CA ALA A 991 -4.90 -6.18 25.16
C ALA A 991 -6.04 -6.86 24.40
N GLN A 992 -5.76 -8.01 23.82
CA GLN A 992 -6.68 -8.85 23.08
C GLN A 992 -6.65 -10.26 23.62
N LEU A 993 -7.82 -10.82 23.88
CA LEU A 993 -7.95 -12.21 24.31
C LEU A 993 -8.37 -13.04 23.10
N GLY A 994 -7.91 -14.28 23.04
CA GLY A 994 -8.37 -15.16 21.99
C GLY A 994 -8.16 -16.64 22.31
N VAL A 995 -8.83 -17.44 21.50
CA VAL A 995 -8.68 -18.88 21.50
C VAL A 995 -8.66 -19.39 20.06
N ARG A 996 -7.75 -20.28 19.76
CA ARG A 996 -7.72 -21.00 18.49
C ARG A 996 -7.86 -22.49 18.77
N VAL A 997 -8.68 -23.15 17.99
CA VAL A 997 -8.86 -24.59 18.01
C VAL A 997 -8.50 -25.15 16.64
N THR A 998 -7.58 -26.09 16.58
CA THR A 998 -7.15 -26.73 15.33
C THR A 998 -7.40 -28.24 15.40
N PHE A 999 -7.67 -28.85 14.24
CA PHE A 999 -7.90 -30.31 14.13
C PHE A 999 -7.29 -30.89 12.86
#